data_f2f78ae1cb46b28c0cb03458ddcbb169
#
_entry.id   f2f78ae1cb46b28c0cb03458ddcbb169
#
_cell.length_a   1.000
_cell.length_b   1.000
_cell.length_c   1.000
_cell.angle_alpha   90.00
_cell.angle_beta   90.00
_cell.angle_gamma   90.00
#
_symmetry.space_group_name_H-M   'P 1'
#
loop_
_entity.id
_entity.type
_entity.pdbx_description
1 polymer ?
#
loop_
_entity_poly.entity_id
_entity_poly.type
_entity_poly.pdbx_seq_one_letter_code
_entity_poly.pdbx_strand_id
1 'polypeptide(L)'
;MLENEQWEGFEGRIWKEEINVRDFIQKNYKPYDGDESFLADPTDATNKLWGRLQELQKEERAKGGVLDMETEVVSGLTAYGPGYIDESLKEFERVVGLQTDKPLKRAFMPYGGIKMAEQSCENYGYTPNPELHKIFTEYHKTHNQGVFDAYTPEMRKARSSHIITGLPDTYGRGRIVGDYRRVALYGIDYLMEEKAKDLNNCGDGTMTDEVIRLREEITEQHRALGEMKKMAASYGYDISKPAKNAKEAVQWLYFGYLSAIKTQNGAAMSIGRVSTFLDIYIQRDLDNGVLTEEEAQELIDHLTMKCRMVKFARITSYNELFSGDPSWVTIALGGIGVDGRHMVTKNDYRFLHTLENMGPSPEPNLTVLYSSALPENFKKYAAKISVDTSSIQYENDDAMKPEWGDDYSICCCVSATQTGKEMQFFGARANLAKCLLYAINGGIDEKSGKQVGPEYKGITSEYLDYDEVIEKYERMSDWLAGLYVNTLNLIQYMHDKYYYEAAEMALIDTDVRRTFATGIAGFSHVIDSLSAIKYAKVKTIRNEAGIVTDYEIEGDFPRYGNDDDRADEIGIYVLKSFLDKIKKRHTYRNSEPTTSLLTITSNVVYGKYTGNMPDGREAWTPLSPGASPSYGAEQNGLLASLNSVAKIPYEWALDGISNTQTINPTALGNDKEEQVDKLVQVLDGYFDQGPHHLNVNIFGVEKLKDAMEHPEKEEYANFTIRVSGYAVKFIDLTREQQLDVISRTCHAEI
;
A
#
# COMPACT_ATOMS: atom_id res chain seq x y z
N MET A 1 12.41 12.98 33.22
CA MET A 1 12.63 14.14 32.32
C MET A 1 13.57 13.72 31.23
N LEU A 2 13.18 13.84 29.99
CA LEU A 2 14.08 13.62 28.84
C LEU A 2 14.98 14.85 28.77
N GLU A 3 16.18 14.77 29.30
CA GLU A 3 17.19 15.82 29.17
C GLU A 3 17.78 15.76 27.76
N ASN A 4 17.22 16.52 26.85
CA ASN A 4 17.79 16.74 25.54
C ASN A 4 18.25 18.20 25.44
N GLU A 5 19.39 18.48 26.04
CA GLU A 5 20.04 19.80 26.03
C GLU A 5 20.43 20.29 24.61
N GLN A 6 20.29 19.40 23.62
CA GLN A 6 20.69 19.65 22.22
C GLN A 6 19.66 20.42 21.40
N TRP A 7 18.45 20.65 21.94
CA TRP A 7 17.37 21.31 21.22
C TRP A 7 17.15 22.75 21.75
N GLU A 8 18.20 23.57 21.68
CA GLU A 8 18.11 24.99 21.99
C GLU A 8 17.09 25.67 21.05
N GLY A 9 16.23 26.52 21.62
CA GLY A 9 15.20 27.25 20.87
C GLY A 9 13.84 26.55 20.80
N PHE A 10 13.66 25.36 21.38
CA PHE A 10 12.33 24.77 21.52
C PHE A 10 11.51 25.53 22.56
N GLU A 11 10.47 26.24 22.12
CA GLU A 11 9.62 27.07 23.01
C GLU A 11 8.48 26.28 23.68
N GLY A 12 8.05 25.15 23.11
CA GLY A 12 7.04 24.26 23.67
C GLY A 12 7.65 23.12 24.48
N ARG A 13 6.87 22.53 25.39
CA ARG A 13 7.33 21.44 26.24
C ARG A 13 6.56 20.13 26.02
N ILE A 14 5.50 20.14 25.23
CA ILE A 14 4.52 19.06 25.14
C ILE A 14 5.18 17.72 24.77
N TRP A 15 6.11 17.71 23.79
CA TRP A 15 6.80 16.50 23.38
C TRP A 15 7.81 15.99 24.42
N LYS A 16 8.23 16.84 25.39
CA LYS A 16 9.08 16.44 26.51
C LYS A 16 8.28 15.90 27.71
N GLU A 17 6.98 16.16 27.74
CA GLU A 17 6.07 15.80 28.82
C GLU A 17 5.23 14.58 28.50
N GLU A 18 4.91 14.39 27.22
CA GLU A 18 4.13 13.28 26.68
C GLU A 18 4.67 12.81 25.32
N ILE A 19 4.21 11.66 24.85
CA ILE A 19 4.54 11.18 23.50
C ILE A 19 3.83 12.04 22.45
N ASN A 20 4.58 12.95 21.80
CA ASN A 20 4.06 13.83 20.77
C ASN A 20 5.13 14.16 19.73
N VAL A 21 5.36 13.24 18.81
CA VAL A 21 6.35 13.40 17.73
C VAL A 21 5.99 14.55 16.79
N ARG A 22 4.68 14.75 16.54
CA ARG A 22 4.21 15.86 15.72
C ARG A 22 4.63 17.21 16.29
N ASP A 23 4.46 17.44 17.60
CA ASP A 23 4.88 18.69 18.26
C ASP A 23 6.39 18.89 18.15
N PHE A 24 7.19 17.83 18.32
CA PHE A 24 8.62 17.86 18.09
C PHE A 24 8.98 18.32 16.67
N ILE A 25 8.33 17.75 15.66
CA ILE A 25 8.57 18.11 14.25
C ILE A 25 8.20 19.58 14.02
N GLN A 26 6.99 20.00 14.38
CA GLN A 26 6.49 21.35 14.14
C GLN A 26 7.36 22.45 14.79
N LYS A 27 8.01 22.12 15.90
CA LYS A 27 8.88 23.07 16.63
C LYS A 27 10.32 23.12 16.12
N ASN A 28 10.80 22.06 15.47
CA ASN A 28 12.24 21.91 15.19
C ASN A 28 12.60 21.81 13.71
N TYR A 29 11.67 21.43 12.80
CA TYR A 29 12.04 21.33 11.39
C TYR A 29 12.28 22.70 10.76
N LYS A 30 13.11 22.72 9.75
CA LYS A 30 13.42 23.92 8.95
C LYS A 30 12.99 23.67 7.51
N PRO A 31 11.95 24.39 7.00
CA PRO A 31 11.58 24.32 5.61
C PRO A 31 12.76 24.65 4.70
N TYR A 32 12.84 23.99 3.55
CA TYR A 32 13.89 24.19 2.56
C TYR A 32 13.30 24.64 1.21
N ASP A 33 13.66 25.85 0.79
CA ASP A 33 13.19 26.48 -0.46
C ASP A 33 14.25 26.44 -1.57
N GLY A 34 15.43 25.87 -1.31
CA GLY A 34 16.52 25.77 -2.27
C GLY A 34 16.30 24.69 -3.31
N ASP A 35 17.34 24.42 -4.08
CA ASP A 35 17.38 23.42 -5.13
C ASP A 35 18.20 22.17 -4.73
N GLU A 36 18.37 21.25 -5.66
CA GLU A 36 19.08 19.99 -5.49
C GLU A 36 20.62 20.10 -5.46
N SER A 37 21.20 21.29 -5.56
CA SER A 37 22.65 21.49 -5.70
C SER A 37 23.52 21.01 -4.54
N PHE A 38 22.92 20.76 -3.37
CA PHE A 38 23.60 20.18 -2.19
C PHE A 38 23.70 18.66 -2.22
N LEU A 39 22.96 18.00 -3.09
CA LEU A 39 22.93 16.53 -3.16
C LEU A 39 24.29 15.95 -3.52
N ALA A 40 24.62 14.83 -2.93
CA ALA A 40 25.91 14.17 -3.10
C ALA A 40 25.77 12.85 -3.88
N ASP A 41 26.79 12.57 -4.69
CA ASP A 41 26.97 11.27 -5.36
C ASP A 41 27.07 10.14 -4.32
N PRO A 42 26.76 8.88 -4.71
CA PRO A 42 26.85 7.74 -3.81
C PRO A 42 28.29 7.54 -3.35
N THR A 43 28.48 7.33 -2.03
CA THR A 43 29.79 7.07 -1.45
C THR A 43 30.34 5.70 -1.90
N ASP A 44 31.65 5.48 -1.67
CA ASP A 44 32.28 4.17 -1.88
C ASP A 44 31.57 3.05 -1.09
N ALA A 45 31.11 3.35 0.12
CA ALA A 45 30.35 2.40 0.94
C ALA A 45 29.00 2.07 0.30
N THR A 46 28.24 3.08 -0.13
CA THR A 46 26.98 2.89 -0.87
C THR A 46 27.20 2.03 -2.11
N ASN A 47 28.19 2.36 -2.92
CA ASN A 47 28.49 1.65 -4.17
C ASN A 47 28.85 0.18 -3.93
N LYS A 48 29.68 -0.12 -2.92
CA LYS A 48 30.07 -1.49 -2.57
C LYS A 48 28.87 -2.33 -2.10
N LEU A 49 28.07 -1.80 -1.19
CA LEU A 49 26.92 -2.50 -0.64
C LEU A 49 25.82 -2.67 -1.69
N TRP A 50 25.55 -1.64 -2.46
CA TRP A 50 24.57 -1.69 -3.54
C TRP A 50 25.00 -2.65 -4.65
N GLY A 51 26.26 -2.61 -5.06
CA GLY A 51 26.82 -3.58 -6.02
C GLY A 51 26.67 -5.02 -5.54
N ARG A 52 26.97 -5.28 -4.26
CA ARG A 52 26.75 -6.61 -3.68
C ARG A 52 25.29 -7.03 -3.67
N LEU A 53 24.39 -6.12 -3.32
CA LEU A 53 22.95 -6.39 -3.31
C LEU A 53 22.43 -6.66 -4.73
N GLN A 54 22.89 -5.94 -5.74
CA GLN A 54 22.55 -6.19 -7.14
C GLN A 54 22.99 -7.59 -7.61
N GLU A 55 24.18 -8.04 -7.19
CA GLU A 55 24.64 -9.42 -7.46
C GLU A 55 23.69 -10.45 -6.86
N LEU A 56 23.32 -10.29 -5.59
CA LEU A 56 22.39 -11.17 -4.90
C LEU A 56 20.99 -11.16 -5.56
N GLN A 57 20.50 -10.01 -6.01
CA GLN A 57 19.23 -9.91 -6.75
C GLN A 57 19.32 -10.59 -8.12
N LYS A 58 20.48 -10.55 -8.78
CA LYS A 58 20.72 -11.30 -10.02
C LYS A 58 20.72 -12.79 -9.79
N GLU A 59 21.35 -13.26 -8.71
CA GLU A 59 21.31 -14.65 -8.27
C GLU A 59 19.86 -15.08 -7.93
N GLU A 60 19.10 -14.23 -7.22
CA GLU A 60 17.69 -14.48 -6.89
C GLU A 60 16.86 -14.71 -8.17
N ARG A 61 16.99 -13.84 -9.17
CA ARG A 61 16.32 -14.03 -10.47
C ARG A 61 16.73 -15.32 -11.17
N ALA A 62 18.01 -15.63 -11.18
CA ALA A 62 18.52 -16.86 -11.79
C ALA A 62 18.00 -18.16 -11.10
N LYS A 63 17.62 -18.06 -9.83
CA LYS A 63 16.99 -19.13 -9.06
C LYS A 63 15.45 -19.16 -9.13
N GLY A 64 14.83 -18.38 -10.01
CA GLY A 64 13.38 -18.34 -10.16
C GLY A 64 12.65 -17.41 -9.17
N GLY A 65 13.35 -16.40 -8.63
CA GLY A 65 12.77 -15.34 -7.81
C GLY A 65 12.88 -15.53 -6.29
N VAL A 66 13.58 -16.57 -5.83
CA VAL A 66 13.89 -16.81 -4.40
C VAL A 66 15.34 -17.18 -4.23
N LEU A 67 16.11 -16.34 -3.54
CA LEU A 67 17.52 -16.58 -3.30
C LEU A 67 17.72 -17.64 -2.21
N ASP A 68 17.05 -17.48 -1.09
CA ASP A 68 17.12 -18.37 0.07
C ASP A 68 15.80 -18.28 0.88
N MET A 69 15.47 -19.34 1.63
CA MET A 69 14.27 -19.43 2.44
C MET A 69 14.60 -20.05 3.79
N GLU A 70 13.99 -19.49 4.85
CA GLU A 70 14.07 -20.06 6.19
C GLU A 70 13.30 -21.38 6.28
N THR A 71 13.89 -22.40 6.87
CA THR A 71 13.27 -23.72 7.03
C THR A 71 13.35 -24.26 8.45
N GLU A 72 14.08 -23.59 9.34
CA GLU A 72 14.40 -24.11 10.69
C GLU A 72 13.83 -23.26 11.81
N VAL A 73 13.62 -21.95 11.57
CA VAL A 73 13.28 -21.00 12.61
C VAL A 73 12.04 -20.22 12.23
N VAL A 74 11.10 -20.11 13.16
CA VAL A 74 9.96 -19.19 13.03
C VAL A 74 10.42 -17.78 13.32
N SER A 75 10.11 -16.83 12.43
CA SER A 75 10.53 -15.45 12.56
C SER A 75 9.98 -14.76 13.82
N GLY A 76 10.80 -13.93 14.42
CA GLY A 76 10.50 -13.14 15.61
C GLY A 76 11.63 -12.17 15.90
N LEU A 77 11.41 -11.26 16.83
CA LEU A 77 12.35 -10.17 17.15
C LEU A 77 13.77 -10.66 17.48
N THR A 78 13.86 -11.75 18.21
CA THR A 78 15.14 -12.34 18.68
C THR A 78 15.41 -13.73 18.07
N ALA A 79 14.69 -14.10 16.99
CA ALA A 79 14.80 -15.42 16.37
C ALA A 79 16.16 -15.65 15.68
N TYR A 80 16.79 -14.57 15.24
CA TYR A 80 18.06 -14.63 14.49
C TYR A 80 19.14 -13.85 15.22
N GLY A 81 20.39 -14.29 15.05
CA GLY A 81 21.55 -13.49 15.36
C GLY A 81 21.72 -12.30 14.39
N PRO A 82 22.73 -11.45 14.62
CA PRO A 82 23.01 -10.31 13.73
C PRO A 82 23.30 -10.77 12.31
N GLY A 83 22.63 -10.15 11.32
CA GLY A 83 22.84 -10.35 9.90
C GLY A 83 23.26 -9.07 9.20
N TYR A 84 24.07 -9.21 8.16
CA TYR A 84 24.61 -8.12 7.35
C TYR A 84 24.39 -8.41 5.86
N ILE A 85 24.43 -7.38 5.01
CA ILE A 85 24.34 -7.55 3.54
C ILE A 85 25.46 -8.46 3.05
N ASP A 86 26.66 -8.25 3.58
CA ASP A 86 27.79 -9.13 3.40
C ASP A 86 28.71 -9.00 4.61
N GLU A 87 29.08 -10.12 5.24
CA GLU A 87 29.91 -10.12 6.46
C GLU A 87 31.28 -9.47 6.22
N SER A 88 31.82 -9.58 4.99
CA SER A 88 33.09 -8.97 4.63
C SER A 88 32.99 -7.44 4.41
N LEU A 89 31.79 -6.91 4.21
CA LEU A 89 31.49 -5.50 3.98
C LEU A 89 30.76 -4.83 5.14
N LYS A 90 30.59 -5.52 6.26
CA LYS A 90 29.78 -5.02 7.40
C LYS A 90 30.26 -3.68 7.97
N GLU A 91 31.55 -3.38 7.86
CA GLU A 91 32.13 -2.12 8.30
C GLU A 91 31.65 -0.92 7.47
N PHE A 92 31.15 -1.15 6.26
CA PHE A 92 30.57 -0.15 5.37
C PHE A 92 29.08 0.09 5.66
N GLU A 93 28.39 -0.82 6.35
CA GLU A 93 26.96 -0.64 6.67
C GLU A 93 26.77 0.47 7.73
N ARG A 94 26.11 1.56 7.35
CA ARG A 94 25.76 2.66 8.26
C ARG A 94 24.43 2.41 8.98
N VAL A 95 23.55 1.64 8.35
CA VAL A 95 22.31 1.15 8.94
C VAL A 95 22.37 -0.36 8.96
N VAL A 96 22.42 -0.98 10.15
CA VAL A 96 22.54 -2.43 10.32
C VAL A 96 21.22 -3.08 10.69
N GLY A 97 21.10 -4.36 10.40
CA GLY A 97 19.94 -5.20 10.72
C GLY A 97 19.29 -5.79 9.48
N LEU A 98 18.95 -7.07 9.56
CA LEU A 98 18.23 -7.81 8.53
C LEU A 98 16.99 -8.45 9.11
N GLN A 99 16.01 -8.72 8.26
CA GLN A 99 14.78 -9.43 8.60
C GLN A 99 15.08 -10.86 9.09
N THR A 100 16.08 -11.52 8.49
CA THR A 100 16.64 -12.81 8.92
C THR A 100 18.12 -12.65 9.23
N ASP A 101 18.87 -13.75 9.22
CA ASP A 101 20.33 -13.76 9.36
C ASP A 101 21.12 -13.50 8.06
N LYS A 102 20.42 -13.52 6.90
CA LYS A 102 21.02 -13.32 5.57
C LYS A 102 20.19 -12.39 4.70
N PRO A 103 20.84 -11.64 3.78
CA PRO A 103 20.13 -10.76 2.85
C PRO A 103 19.25 -11.56 1.90
N LEU A 104 18.07 -11.03 1.60
CA LEU A 104 17.07 -11.61 0.68
C LEU A 104 16.60 -13.03 1.05
N LYS A 105 16.98 -13.57 2.22
CA LYS A 105 16.43 -14.81 2.75
C LYS A 105 15.03 -14.56 3.28
N ARG A 106 14.05 -15.27 2.76
CA ARG A 106 12.64 -15.14 3.14
C ARG A 106 12.40 -15.75 4.52
N ALA A 107 11.74 -14.97 5.37
CA ALA A 107 11.42 -15.41 6.72
C ALA A 107 10.32 -16.49 6.71
N PHE A 108 10.42 -17.46 7.62
CA PHE A 108 9.35 -18.41 7.89
C PHE A 108 8.31 -17.76 8.80
N MET A 109 7.22 -17.28 8.21
CA MET A 109 6.16 -16.55 8.90
C MET A 109 4.92 -17.46 9.06
N PRO A 110 4.36 -17.62 10.25
CA PRO A 110 3.25 -18.55 10.49
C PRO A 110 1.85 -17.94 10.24
N TYR A 111 1.74 -16.77 9.65
CA TYR A 111 0.45 -16.04 9.51
C TYR A 111 -0.55 -16.78 8.63
N GLY A 112 -0.15 -17.23 7.46
CA GLY A 112 -0.99 -18.04 6.59
C GLY A 112 -1.18 -19.46 7.13
N GLY A 113 -0.66 -19.73 8.32
CA GLY A 113 -0.57 -21.05 8.87
C GLY A 113 0.50 -21.91 8.20
N ILE A 114 0.70 -23.09 8.75
CA ILE A 114 1.75 -24.01 8.29
C ILE A 114 1.57 -24.41 6.81
N LYS A 115 0.34 -24.54 6.33
CA LYS A 115 0.07 -24.91 4.93
C LYS A 115 0.65 -23.93 3.93
N MET A 116 0.51 -22.61 4.20
CA MET A 116 1.07 -21.59 3.31
C MET A 116 2.60 -21.62 3.35
N ALA A 117 3.19 -21.77 4.54
CA ALA A 117 4.64 -21.84 4.70
C ALA A 117 5.21 -23.09 4.00
N GLU A 118 4.60 -24.26 4.17
CA GLU A 118 5.00 -25.51 3.52
C GLU A 118 4.85 -25.42 2.01
N GLN A 119 3.71 -24.92 1.50
CA GLN A 119 3.49 -24.75 0.08
C GLN A 119 4.46 -23.74 -0.53
N SER A 120 4.79 -22.66 0.18
CA SER A 120 5.82 -21.72 -0.24
C SER A 120 7.19 -22.39 -0.35
N CYS A 121 7.58 -23.19 0.64
CA CYS A 121 8.82 -23.97 0.59
C CYS A 121 8.82 -24.95 -0.58
N GLU A 122 7.75 -25.71 -0.77
CA GLU A 122 7.61 -26.68 -1.87
C GLU A 122 7.74 -26.01 -3.24
N ASN A 123 7.05 -24.88 -3.45
CA ASN A 123 7.09 -24.15 -4.71
C ASN A 123 8.50 -23.71 -5.12
N TYR A 124 9.38 -23.49 -4.15
CA TYR A 124 10.74 -23.01 -4.37
C TYR A 124 11.82 -24.06 -4.06
N GLY A 125 11.44 -25.32 -3.81
CA GLY A 125 12.37 -26.45 -3.64
C GLY A 125 13.02 -26.54 -2.25
N TYR A 126 12.41 -25.97 -1.22
CA TYR A 126 12.86 -26.05 0.17
C TYR A 126 11.98 -27.01 0.97
N THR A 127 12.53 -27.57 2.05
CA THR A 127 11.81 -28.45 2.97
C THR A 127 11.94 -27.91 4.39
N PRO A 128 10.83 -27.48 5.03
CA PRO A 128 10.88 -26.99 6.41
C PRO A 128 11.15 -28.13 7.40
N ASN A 129 11.70 -27.79 8.55
CA ASN A 129 11.91 -28.72 9.65
C ASN A 129 10.56 -29.32 10.09
N PRO A 130 10.42 -30.66 10.18
CA PRO A 130 9.18 -31.35 10.59
C PRO A 130 8.65 -30.91 11.97
N GLU A 131 9.50 -30.46 12.89
CA GLU A 131 9.06 -29.96 14.19
C GLU A 131 8.24 -28.70 14.09
N LEU A 132 8.48 -27.84 13.06
CA LEU A 132 7.63 -26.68 12.80
C LEU A 132 6.21 -27.10 12.42
N HIS A 133 6.05 -28.13 11.58
CA HIS A 133 4.75 -28.68 11.25
C HIS A 133 4.00 -29.13 12.51
N LYS A 134 4.68 -29.86 13.38
CA LYS A 134 4.10 -30.34 14.64
C LYS A 134 3.67 -29.20 15.57
N ILE A 135 4.49 -28.15 15.69
CA ILE A 135 4.15 -26.96 16.50
C ILE A 135 2.85 -26.36 16.02
N PHE A 136 2.70 -26.14 14.70
CA PHE A 136 1.53 -25.48 14.13
C PHE A 136 0.31 -26.38 13.91
N THR A 137 0.42 -27.67 14.07
CA THR A 137 -0.72 -28.61 13.92
C THR A 137 -1.18 -29.20 15.25
N GLU A 138 -0.27 -29.36 16.21
CA GLU A 138 -0.58 -29.99 17.50
C GLU A 138 -0.69 -28.99 18.67
N TYR A 139 0.15 -27.96 18.68
CA TYR A 139 0.28 -27.06 19.85
C TYR A 139 -0.19 -25.63 19.62
N HIS A 140 -0.35 -25.20 18.40
CA HIS A 140 -0.71 -23.82 18.05
C HIS A 140 -1.77 -23.78 16.96
N LYS A 141 -2.75 -22.87 17.12
CA LYS A 141 -3.74 -22.56 16.08
C LYS A 141 -3.41 -21.20 15.47
N THR A 142 -3.35 -21.13 14.15
CA THR A 142 -3.11 -19.88 13.41
C THR A 142 -4.42 -19.14 13.14
N HIS A 143 -4.34 -17.83 12.82
CA HIS A 143 -5.51 -17.07 12.40
C HIS A 143 -6.14 -17.66 11.13
N ASN A 144 -5.35 -18.11 10.17
CA ASN A 144 -5.82 -18.75 8.94
C ASN A 144 -6.69 -19.97 9.24
N GLN A 145 -6.24 -20.86 10.12
CA GLN A 145 -7.04 -22.01 10.53
C GLN A 145 -8.33 -21.57 11.22
N GLY A 146 -8.26 -20.55 12.10
CA GLY A 146 -9.45 -20.01 12.78
C GLY A 146 -10.46 -19.45 11.80
N VAL A 147 -9.99 -18.68 10.79
CA VAL A 147 -10.83 -18.12 9.74
C VAL A 147 -11.53 -19.23 8.95
N PHE A 148 -10.80 -20.24 8.47
CA PHE A 148 -11.39 -21.32 7.66
C PHE A 148 -12.30 -22.24 8.47
N ASP A 149 -12.07 -22.39 9.77
CA ASP A 149 -13.01 -23.13 10.65
C ASP A 149 -14.35 -22.36 10.80
N ALA A 150 -14.32 -21.05 10.82
CA ALA A 150 -15.48 -20.21 11.08
C ALA A 150 -16.22 -19.70 9.83
N TYR A 151 -15.63 -19.80 8.63
CA TYR A 151 -16.28 -19.39 7.40
C TYR A 151 -17.61 -20.14 7.16
N THR A 152 -18.68 -19.37 6.90
CA THR A 152 -19.93 -19.95 6.46
C THR A 152 -19.84 -20.51 5.03
N PRO A 153 -20.77 -21.38 4.64
CA PRO A 153 -20.85 -21.84 3.24
C PRO A 153 -20.99 -20.69 2.23
N GLU A 154 -21.69 -19.63 2.59
CA GLU A 154 -21.89 -18.44 1.76
C GLU A 154 -20.58 -17.66 1.58
N MET A 155 -19.82 -17.42 2.66
CA MET A 155 -18.49 -16.78 2.60
C MET A 155 -17.53 -17.60 1.72
N ARG A 156 -17.55 -18.93 1.83
CA ARG A 156 -16.73 -19.82 0.98
C ARG A 156 -17.10 -19.72 -0.49
N LYS A 157 -18.40 -19.64 -0.81
CA LYS A 157 -18.88 -19.44 -2.18
C LYS A 157 -18.43 -18.09 -2.74
N ALA A 158 -18.59 -17.02 -1.96
CA ALA A 158 -18.17 -15.67 -2.36
C ALA A 158 -16.65 -15.60 -2.63
N ARG A 159 -15.85 -16.23 -1.76
CA ARG A 159 -14.39 -16.33 -1.94
C ARG A 159 -14.03 -17.11 -3.21
N SER A 160 -14.65 -18.27 -3.44
CA SER A 160 -14.33 -19.14 -4.57
C SER A 160 -14.84 -18.60 -5.92
N SER A 161 -15.90 -17.80 -5.93
CA SER A 161 -16.40 -17.13 -7.13
C SER A 161 -15.65 -15.83 -7.44
N HIS A 162 -14.77 -15.38 -6.55
CA HIS A 162 -14.04 -14.13 -6.65
C HIS A 162 -14.93 -12.87 -6.71
N ILE A 163 -16.16 -12.93 -6.17
CA ILE A 163 -16.92 -11.69 -5.93
C ILE A 163 -16.33 -10.88 -4.78
N ILE A 164 -15.60 -11.55 -3.87
CA ILE A 164 -14.72 -10.92 -2.88
C ILE A 164 -13.31 -11.53 -3.06
N THR A 165 -12.29 -10.71 -3.25
CA THR A 165 -10.93 -11.17 -3.54
C THR A 165 -9.88 -10.39 -2.73
N GLY A 166 -8.72 -11.03 -2.45
CA GLY A 166 -7.62 -10.42 -1.71
C GLY A 166 -7.82 -10.40 -0.19
N LEU A 167 -8.67 -11.28 0.33
CA LEU A 167 -8.93 -11.41 1.76
C LEU A 167 -7.64 -11.72 2.54
N PRO A 168 -7.37 -11.03 3.67
CA PRO A 168 -6.23 -11.35 4.54
C PRO A 168 -6.52 -12.57 5.42
N ASP A 169 -7.00 -13.64 4.80
CA ASP A 169 -7.35 -14.89 5.44
C ASP A 169 -6.21 -15.91 5.45
N THR A 170 -5.14 -15.66 4.67
CA THR A 170 -3.99 -16.54 4.56
C THR A 170 -2.64 -15.87 4.87
N TYR A 171 -2.61 -14.56 5.07
CA TYR A 171 -1.42 -13.78 5.38
C TYR A 171 -1.68 -12.83 6.56
N GLY A 172 -0.68 -12.08 7.01
CA GLY A 172 -0.81 -11.12 8.09
C GLY A 172 -1.73 -9.95 7.73
N ARG A 173 -2.31 -9.28 8.72
CA ARG A 173 -3.32 -8.24 8.55
C ARG A 173 -2.81 -7.06 7.71
N GLY A 174 -1.58 -6.57 8.00
CA GLY A 174 -1.02 -5.38 7.35
C GLY A 174 -1.73 -4.08 7.73
N ARG A 175 -1.32 -3.00 7.07
CA ARG A 175 -1.88 -1.65 7.22
C ARG A 175 -1.87 -1.11 8.65
N ILE A 176 -0.86 -1.50 9.40
CA ILE A 176 -0.48 -0.89 10.66
C ILE A 176 0.85 -0.18 10.40
N VAL A 177 0.94 1.09 10.75
CA VAL A 177 2.19 1.87 10.65
C VAL A 177 2.56 2.30 12.05
N GLY A 178 3.52 1.61 12.66
CA GLY A 178 4.07 2.03 13.94
C GLY A 178 4.76 3.40 13.81
N ASP A 179 4.65 4.25 14.81
CA ASP A 179 5.43 5.48 14.85
C ASP A 179 6.88 5.17 15.25
N TYR A 180 7.66 4.69 14.28
CA TYR A 180 9.06 4.28 14.46
C TYR A 180 9.96 5.42 14.93
N ARG A 181 9.55 6.68 14.72
CA ARG A 181 10.22 7.90 15.17
C ARG A 181 10.28 7.96 16.70
N ARG A 182 9.31 7.34 17.40
CA ARG A 182 9.28 7.29 18.87
C ARG A 182 10.51 6.61 19.46
N VAL A 183 11.05 5.61 18.77
CA VAL A 183 12.26 4.90 19.23
C VAL A 183 13.45 5.84 19.24
N ALA A 184 13.60 6.67 18.21
CA ALA A 184 14.67 7.66 18.14
C ALA A 184 14.48 8.82 19.12
N LEU A 185 13.26 9.34 19.25
CA LEU A 185 12.98 10.52 20.05
C LEU A 185 12.98 10.25 21.56
N TYR A 186 12.44 9.10 21.99
CA TYR A 186 12.21 8.80 23.41
C TYR A 186 13.08 7.68 23.96
N GLY A 187 13.53 6.75 23.12
CA GLY A 187 14.17 5.52 23.57
C GLY A 187 13.17 4.52 24.17
N ILE A 188 13.56 3.26 24.19
CA ILE A 188 12.65 2.16 24.56
C ILE A 188 12.27 2.18 26.06
N ASP A 189 13.17 2.59 26.95
CA ASP A 189 12.85 2.58 28.38
C ASP A 189 11.66 3.52 28.71
N TYR A 190 11.66 4.71 28.11
CA TYR A 190 10.55 5.64 28.27
C TYR A 190 9.24 5.08 27.70
N LEU A 191 9.29 4.47 26.50
CA LEU A 191 8.10 3.86 25.89
C LEU A 191 7.54 2.70 26.73
N MET A 192 8.42 1.91 27.35
CA MET A 192 7.99 0.84 28.29
C MET A 192 7.35 1.41 29.56
N GLU A 193 7.89 2.51 30.10
CA GLU A 193 7.29 3.20 31.26
C GLU A 193 5.89 3.73 30.93
N GLU A 194 5.70 4.34 29.75
CA GLU A 194 4.38 4.82 29.30
C GLU A 194 3.39 3.66 29.12
N LYS A 195 3.77 2.54 28.50
CA LYS A 195 2.90 1.35 28.40
C LYS A 195 2.57 0.74 29.78
N ALA A 196 3.47 0.80 30.75
CA ALA A 196 3.19 0.38 32.11
C ALA A 196 2.19 1.31 32.80
N LYS A 197 2.24 2.62 32.56
CA LYS A 197 1.24 3.59 33.01
C LYS A 197 -0.12 3.31 32.38
N ASP A 198 -0.17 3.08 31.06
CA ASP A 198 -1.38 2.73 30.34
C ASP A 198 -2.05 1.47 30.92
N LEU A 199 -1.25 0.44 31.20
CA LEU A 199 -1.76 -0.79 31.80
C LEU A 199 -2.38 -0.55 33.19
N ASN A 200 -1.77 0.33 34.00
CA ASN A 200 -2.29 0.66 35.33
C ASN A 200 -3.57 1.50 35.28
N ASN A 201 -3.72 2.31 34.23
CA ASN A 201 -4.86 3.22 34.05
C ASN A 201 -5.95 2.61 33.16
N CYS A 202 -5.77 1.39 32.67
CA CYS A 202 -6.68 0.73 31.74
C CYS A 202 -8.00 0.34 32.42
N GLY A 203 -9.09 1.00 32.01
CA GLY A 203 -10.46 0.76 32.50
C GLY A 203 -10.74 1.35 33.90
N ASP A 204 -11.95 1.18 34.34
CA ASP A 204 -12.45 1.64 35.65
C ASP A 204 -12.38 0.56 36.78
N GLY A 205 -11.67 -0.52 36.51
CA GLY A 205 -11.59 -1.69 37.39
C GLY A 205 -12.61 -2.79 37.06
N THR A 206 -13.55 -2.55 36.14
CA THR A 206 -14.48 -3.56 35.65
C THR A 206 -13.83 -4.38 34.54
N MET A 207 -13.78 -5.70 34.73
CA MET A 207 -13.17 -6.62 33.73
C MET A 207 -14.21 -7.05 32.69
N THR A 208 -14.53 -6.15 31.77
CA THR A 208 -15.26 -6.51 30.54
C THR A 208 -14.34 -7.22 29.58
N ASP A 209 -14.89 -7.88 28.56
CA ASP A 209 -14.11 -8.53 27.50
C ASP A 209 -13.14 -7.54 26.82
N GLU A 210 -13.58 -6.31 26.60
CA GLU A 210 -12.76 -5.25 25.99
C GLU A 210 -11.61 -4.83 26.91
N VAL A 211 -11.87 -4.65 28.22
CA VAL A 211 -10.83 -4.29 29.20
C VAL A 211 -9.81 -5.41 29.37
N ILE A 212 -10.26 -6.67 29.48
CA ILE A 212 -9.38 -7.83 29.59
C ILE A 212 -8.46 -7.90 28.38
N ARG A 213 -9.05 -7.77 27.18
CA ARG A 213 -8.30 -7.79 25.93
C ARG A 213 -7.30 -6.65 25.83
N LEU A 214 -7.70 -5.42 26.13
CA LEU A 214 -6.82 -4.26 26.09
C LEU A 214 -5.62 -4.44 27.05
N ARG A 215 -5.85 -5.00 28.24
CA ARG A 215 -4.78 -5.29 29.21
C ARG A 215 -3.80 -6.33 28.69
N GLU A 216 -4.30 -7.37 28.02
CA GLU A 216 -3.48 -8.38 27.35
C GLU A 216 -2.63 -7.74 26.24
N GLU A 217 -3.25 -6.94 25.36
CA GLU A 217 -2.60 -6.23 24.27
C GLU A 217 -1.48 -5.31 24.78
N ILE A 218 -1.72 -4.49 25.81
CA ILE A 218 -0.71 -3.60 26.40
C ILE A 218 0.46 -4.42 26.99
N THR A 219 0.16 -5.54 27.62
CA THR A 219 1.20 -6.43 28.18
C THR A 219 2.09 -7.02 27.07
N GLU A 220 1.50 -7.43 25.95
CA GLU A 220 2.25 -7.91 24.78
C GLU A 220 3.07 -6.79 24.14
N GLN A 221 2.54 -5.57 24.03
CA GLN A 221 3.26 -4.39 23.55
C GLN A 221 4.49 -4.09 24.43
N HIS A 222 4.32 -4.10 25.74
CA HIS A 222 5.43 -3.89 26.69
C HIS A 222 6.52 -4.97 26.54
N ARG A 223 6.12 -6.23 26.35
CA ARG A 223 7.05 -7.34 26.09
C ARG A 223 7.80 -7.14 24.79
N ALA A 224 7.11 -6.78 23.71
CA ALA A 224 7.72 -6.54 22.39
C ALA A 224 8.77 -5.41 22.43
N LEU A 225 8.54 -4.33 23.19
CA LEU A 225 9.54 -3.28 23.42
C LEU A 225 10.80 -3.84 24.11
N GLY A 226 10.65 -4.71 25.09
CA GLY A 226 11.78 -5.37 25.75
C GLY A 226 12.56 -6.29 24.81
N GLU A 227 11.88 -6.98 23.90
CA GLU A 227 12.53 -7.80 22.86
C GLU A 227 13.22 -6.96 21.80
N MET A 228 12.68 -5.79 21.45
CA MET A 228 13.31 -4.83 20.54
C MET A 228 14.65 -4.34 21.09
N LYS A 229 14.76 -4.08 22.40
CA LYS A 229 16.04 -3.78 23.06
C LYS A 229 17.04 -4.93 22.91
N LYS A 230 16.61 -6.17 23.12
CA LYS A 230 17.49 -7.34 23.00
C LYS A 230 17.97 -7.52 21.56
N MET A 231 17.07 -7.31 20.58
CA MET A 231 17.43 -7.34 19.16
C MET A 231 18.49 -6.30 18.83
N ALA A 232 18.30 -5.04 19.21
CA ALA A 232 19.29 -3.98 18.98
C ALA A 232 20.62 -4.26 19.68
N ALA A 233 20.59 -4.76 20.92
CA ALA A 233 21.79 -5.15 21.67
C ALA A 233 22.59 -6.26 20.99
N SER A 234 21.96 -7.18 20.25
CA SER A 234 22.66 -8.21 19.48
C SER A 234 23.52 -7.60 18.35
N TYR A 235 23.16 -6.42 17.86
CA TYR A 235 23.94 -5.63 16.90
C TYR A 235 24.93 -4.65 17.57
N GLY A 236 25.00 -4.65 18.90
CA GLY A 236 25.90 -3.78 19.67
C GLY A 236 25.34 -2.38 19.97
N TYR A 237 24.04 -2.17 19.81
CA TYR A 237 23.39 -0.87 20.05
C TYR A 237 22.50 -0.87 21.30
N ASP A 238 22.54 0.22 22.06
CA ASP A 238 21.67 0.47 23.21
C ASP A 238 20.60 1.51 22.85
N ILE A 239 19.41 1.04 22.48
CA ILE A 239 18.24 1.88 22.14
C ILE A 239 17.38 2.21 23.37
N SER A 240 17.87 1.98 24.58
CA SER A 240 17.14 2.30 25.82
C SER A 240 16.91 3.81 25.99
N LYS A 241 17.80 4.63 25.42
CA LYS A 241 17.79 6.09 25.51
C LYS A 241 17.51 6.76 24.16
N PRO A 242 17.07 8.03 24.16
CA PRO A 242 16.95 8.83 22.94
C PRO A 242 18.22 8.84 22.09
N ALA A 243 18.04 8.92 20.77
CA ALA A 243 19.13 9.09 19.83
C ALA A 243 19.83 10.44 20.03
N LYS A 244 21.16 10.45 20.01
CA LYS A 244 21.98 11.64 20.26
C LYS A 244 22.35 12.40 19.00
N ASN A 245 22.40 11.73 17.86
CA ASN A 245 22.83 12.26 16.58
C ASN A 245 22.05 11.61 15.42
N ALA A 246 22.29 12.07 14.20
CA ALA A 246 21.61 11.59 13.01
C ALA A 246 21.83 10.09 12.76
N LYS A 247 23.06 9.60 12.96
CA LYS A 247 23.37 8.16 12.77
C LYS A 247 22.55 7.29 13.71
N GLU A 248 22.46 7.67 14.98
CA GLU A 248 21.61 6.98 15.95
C GLU A 248 20.12 7.15 15.62
N ALA A 249 19.66 8.33 15.20
CA ALA A 249 18.26 8.57 14.89
C ALA A 249 17.77 7.67 13.74
N VAL A 250 18.54 7.58 12.67
CA VAL A 250 18.24 6.68 11.54
C VAL A 250 18.25 5.21 11.98
N GLN A 251 19.25 4.81 12.77
CA GLN A 251 19.39 3.43 13.22
C GLN A 251 18.28 3.03 14.22
N TRP A 252 17.94 3.88 15.19
CA TRP A 252 16.85 3.64 16.16
C TRP A 252 15.49 3.51 15.46
N LEU A 253 15.21 4.44 14.56
CA LEU A 253 14.02 4.39 13.72
C LEU A 253 13.97 3.08 12.91
N TYR A 254 15.10 2.69 12.30
CA TYR A 254 15.16 1.45 11.55
C TYR A 254 14.98 0.21 12.43
N PHE A 255 15.50 0.17 13.66
CA PHE A 255 15.22 -0.93 14.58
C PHE A 255 13.73 -1.04 14.95
N GLY A 256 13.04 0.08 15.09
CA GLY A 256 11.58 0.10 15.22
C GLY A 256 10.89 -0.55 14.02
N TYR A 257 11.26 -0.15 12.81
CA TYR A 257 10.75 -0.73 11.58
C TYR A 257 11.15 -2.20 11.39
N LEU A 258 12.40 -2.54 11.71
CA LEU A 258 12.89 -3.91 11.65
C LEU A 258 12.08 -4.85 12.54
N SER A 259 11.62 -4.36 13.69
CA SER A 259 10.76 -5.15 14.58
C SER A 259 9.43 -5.51 13.92
N ALA A 260 8.85 -4.59 13.16
CA ALA A 260 7.64 -4.83 12.39
C ALA A 260 7.85 -5.91 11.32
N ILE A 261 8.86 -5.77 10.48
CA ILE A 261 9.12 -6.72 9.37
C ILE A 261 9.62 -8.09 9.84
N LYS A 262 10.11 -8.22 11.06
CA LYS A 262 10.45 -9.51 11.68
C LYS A 262 9.23 -10.25 12.22
N THR A 263 8.17 -9.55 12.55
CA THR A 263 7.00 -10.11 13.24
C THR A 263 5.70 -10.01 12.45
N GLN A 264 5.68 -9.29 11.34
CA GLN A 264 4.49 -9.06 10.53
C GLN A 264 4.75 -9.47 9.07
N ASN A 265 3.74 -10.11 8.47
CA ASN A 265 3.69 -10.43 7.04
C ASN A 265 2.40 -9.89 6.45
N GLY A 266 2.22 -8.59 6.57
CA GLY A 266 1.00 -7.94 6.14
C GLY A 266 1.00 -7.55 4.66
N ALA A 267 -0.15 -7.03 4.24
CA ALA A 267 -0.33 -6.45 2.91
C ALA A 267 0.25 -5.03 2.81
N ALA A 268 0.94 -4.53 3.85
CA ALA A 268 1.68 -3.28 3.82
C ALA A 268 2.66 -3.21 4.99
N MET A 269 3.90 -2.88 4.70
CA MET A 269 4.96 -2.69 5.68
C MET A 269 5.55 -1.29 5.51
N SER A 270 4.68 -0.26 5.54
CA SER A 270 5.05 1.14 5.36
C SER A 270 5.93 1.63 6.51
N ILE A 271 6.92 2.46 6.20
CA ILE A 271 7.79 3.08 7.20
C ILE A 271 7.25 4.46 7.66
N GLY A 272 6.43 5.08 6.83
CA GLY A 272 5.64 6.25 7.17
C GLY A 272 6.30 7.59 6.87
N ARG A 273 5.94 8.62 7.64
CA ARG A 273 6.40 10.01 7.47
C ARG A 273 7.66 10.25 8.29
N VAL A 274 8.80 9.89 7.74
CA VAL A 274 10.09 9.91 8.47
C VAL A 274 11.06 10.97 7.97
N SER A 275 10.85 11.51 6.76
CA SER A 275 11.79 12.41 6.10
C SER A 275 12.02 13.69 6.89
N THR A 276 10.99 14.48 7.13
CA THR A 276 11.07 15.75 7.90
C THR A 276 11.59 15.53 9.32
N PHE A 277 11.22 14.40 9.96
CA PHE A 277 11.72 14.05 11.29
C PHE A 277 13.24 13.82 11.30
N LEU A 278 13.72 13.00 10.38
CA LEU A 278 15.17 12.70 10.29
C LEU A 278 15.99 13.92 9.89
N ASP A 279 15.41 14.81 9.07
CA ASP A 279 16.10 16.04 8.67
C ASP A 279 16.48 16.92 9.86
N ILE A 280 15.66 16.94 10.92
CA ILE A 280 15.94 17.71 12.13
C ILE A 280 17.29 17.28 12.74
N TYR A 281 17.56 15.99 12.81
CA TYR A 281 18.83 15.44 13.33
C TYR A 281 19.98 15.65 12.33
N ILE A 282 19.71 15.38 11.06
CA ILE A 282 20.73 15.49 10.00
C ILE A 282 21.16 16.94 9.84
N GLN A 283 20.22 17.89 9.73
CA GLN A 283 20.55 19.30 9.53
C GLN A 283 21.31 19.86 10.75
N ARG A 284 20.90 19.49 11.97
CA ARG A 284 21.65 19.88 13.18
C ARG A 284 23.10 19.37 13.13
N ASP A 285 23.31 18.13 12.74
CA ASP A 285 24.66 17.54 12.72
C ASP A 285 25.50 18.11 11.57
N LEU A 286 24.88 18.50 10.45
CA LEU A 286 25.52 19.28 9.37
C LEU A 286 25.91 20.68 9.85
N ASP A 287 25.01 21.40 10.51
CA ASP A 287 25.26 22.75 11.05
C ASP A 287 26.39 22.75 12.08
N ASN A 288 26.55 21.66 12.82
CA ASN A 288 27.60 21.47 13.82
C ASN A 288 28.91 20.86 13.26
N GLY A 289 28.98 20.56 11.98
CA GLY A 289 30.13 19.92 11.34
C GLY A 289 30.37 18.46 11.81
N VAL A 290 29.37 17.80 12.33
CA VAL A 290 29.39 16.39 12.74
C VAL A 290 29.20 15.46 11.55
N LEU A 291 28.44 15.91 10.55
CA LEU A 291 28.22 15.23 9.27
C LEU A 291 28.65 16.11 8.11
N THR A 292 28.98 15.50 6.98
CA THR A 292 29.04 16.12 5.65
C THR A 292 27.76 15.81 4.87
N GLU A 293 27.52 16.50 3.72
CA GLU A 293 26.37 16.20 2.86
C GLU A 293 26.47 14.78 2.26
N GLU A 294 27.71 14.30 1.97
CA GLU A 294 27.93 12.92 1.51
C GLU A 294 27.56 11.89 2.59
N GLU A 295 27.93 12.12 3.86
CA GLU A 295 27.56 11.23 4.96
C GLU A 295 26.06 11.27 5.24
N ALA A 296 25.42 12.43 5.08
CA ALA A 296 23.96 12.56 5.21
C ALA A 296 23.23 11.77 4.12
N GLN A 297 23.68 11.88 2.86
CA GLN A 297 23.12 11.10 1.76
C GLN A 297 23.38 9.60 1.96
N GLU A 298 24.57 9.20 2.41
CA GLU A 298 24.93 7.81 2.70
C GLU A 298 23.97 7.17 3.71
N LEU A 299 23.59 7.88 4.76
CA LEU A 299 22.61 7.38 5.75
C LEU A 299 21.25 7.08 5.11
N ILE A 300 20.77 7.95 4.23
CA ILE A 300 19.47 7.78 3.55
C ILE A 300 19.56 6.70 2.48
N ASP A 301 20.65 6.61 1.74
CA ASP A 301 20.89 5.53 0.78
C ASP A 301 20.86 4.16 1.48
N HIS A 302 21.54 4.03 2.62
CA HIS A 302 21.60 2.79 3.38
C HIS A 302 20.25 2.42 4.01
N LEU A 303 19.49 3.39 4.52
CA LEU A 303 18.12 3.15 5.00
C LEU A 303 17.23 2.66 3.85
N THR A 304 17.33 3.30 2.68
CA THR A 304 16.59 2.92 1.48
C THR A 304 16.98 1.52 0.99
N MET A 305 18.28 1.18 1.02
CA MET A 305 18.76 -0.17 0.72
C MET A 305 18.10 -1.23 1.60
N LYS A 306 17.96 -0.96 2.90
CA LYS A 306 17.29 -1.88 3.83
C LYS A 306 15.82 -2.08 3.47
N CYS A 307 15.13 -1.02 3.06
CA CYS A 307 13.74 -1.13 2.56
C CYS A 307 13.63 -2.00 1.31
N ARG A 308 14.60 -1.93 0.39
CA ARG A 308 14.65 -2.73 -0.84
C ARG A 308 14.89 -4.23 -0.61
N MET A 309 15.29 -4.63 0.60
CA MET A 309 15.59 -6.02 0.94
C MET A 309 14.46 -6.75 1.68
N VAL A 310 13.36 -6.09 2.00
CA VAL A 310 12.25 -6.73 2.73
C VAL A 310 11.60 -7.79 1.86
N LYS A 311 11.60 -9.04 2.31
CA LYS A 311 11.07 -10.20 1.59
C LYS A 311 10.29 -11.13 2.52
N PHE A 312 9.15 -11.62 2.04
CA PHE A 312 8.32 -12.58 2.76
C PHE A 312 8.16 -13.87 1.97
N ALA A 313 8.01 -15.01 2.67
CA ALA A 313 7.63 -16.24 2.03
C ALA A 313 6.18 -16.16 1.52
N ARG A 314 5.99 -16.32 0.20
CA ARG A 314 4.67 -16.29 -0.45
C ARG A 314 4.57 -17.37 -1.49
N ILE A 315 3.36 -17.90 -1.70
CA ILE A 315 3.08 -18.90 -2.72
C ILE A 315 2.90 -18.25 -4.09
N THR A 316 3.09 -19.00 -5.16
CA THR A 316 3.05 -18.50 -6.54
C THR A 316 1.68 -17.91 -6.93
N SER A 317 0.57 -18.45 -6.43
CA SER A 317 -0.76 -17.86 -6.65
C SER A 317 -0.93 -16.47 -6.01
N TYR A 318 -0.12 -16.16 -5.02
CA TYR A 318 -0.05 -14.83 -4.42
C TYR A 318 0.65 -13.83 -5.35
N ASN A 319 1.68 -14.31 -6.06
CA ASN A 319 2.41 -13.50 -7.03
C ASN A 319 1.51 -13.09 -8.21
N GLU A 320 0.56 -13.95 -8.62
CA GLU A 320 -0.48 -13.57 -9.59
C GLU A 320 -1.38 -12.45 -9.07
N LEU A 321 -1.75 -12.49 -7.80
CA LEU A 321 -2.64 -11.50 -7.19
C LEU A 321 -1.97 -10.13 -7.01
N PHE A 322 -0.69 -10.11 -6.65
CA PHE A 322 0.02 -8.91 -6.21
C PHE A 322 1.24 -8.53 -7.06
N SER A 323 1.47 -9.18 -8.20
CA SER A 323 2.61 -8.92 -9.09
C SER A 323 3.97 -9.13 -8.43
N GLY A 324 4.29 -10.36 -8.15
CA GLY A 324 5.47 -10.73 -7.39
C GLY A 324 5.21 -10.72 -5.88
N ASP A 325 6.15 -10.24 -5.10
CA ASP A 325 6.05 -10.17 -3.65
C ASP A 325 6.38 -8.79 -3.09
N PRO A 326 5.60 -7.75 -3.47
CA PRO A 326 5.81 -6.42 -2.94
C PRO A 326 5.57 -6.41 -1.44
N SER A 327 6.34 -5.58 -0.73
CA SER A 327 6.18 -5.35 0.72
C SER A 327 5.42 -4.06 1.00
N TRP A 328 5.17 -3.23 -0.03
CA TRP A 328 4.52 -1.92 0.04
C TRP A 328 5.14 -1.04 1.13
N VAL A 329 6.45 -0.91 1.08
CA VAL A 329 7.21 -0.02 1.95
C VAL A 329 7.00 1.40 1.44
N THR A 330 6.12 2.15 2.07
CA THR A 330 5.79 3.53 1.66
C THR A 330 6.43 4.56 2.58
N ILE A 331 7.01 5.60 1.99
CA ILE A 331 7.58 6.77 2.66
C ILE A 331 6.88 8.02 2.10
N ALA A 332 6.31 8.84 3.00
CA ALA A 332 5.66 10.09 2.65
C ALA A 332 6.65 11.27 2.71
N LEU A 333 6.64 12.10 1.68
CA LEU A 333 7.53 13.25 1.49
C LEU A 333 6.73 14.54 1.32
N GLY A 334 7.25 15.67 1.75
CA GLY A 334 6.65 16.98 1.53
C GLY A 334 5.36 17.22 2.35
N GLY A 335 4.37 17.85 1.73
CA GLY A 335 3.12 18.28 2.37
C GLY A 335 3.19 19.66 3.00
N ILE A 336 2.05 20.11 3.53
CA ILE A 336 1.86 21.44 4.15
C ILE A 336 1.39 21.25 5.59
N GLY A 337 2.09 21.84 6.55
CA GLY A 337 1.68 21.86 7.95
C GLY A 337 0.37 22.62 8.16
N VAL A 338 -0.32 22.34 9.27
CA VAL A 338 -1.56 23.09 9.63
C VAL A 338 -1.30 24.57 9.90
N ASP A 339 -0.05 24.95 10.13
CA ASP A 339 0.38 26.36 10.28
C ASP A 339 0.67 27.04 8.92
N GLY A 340 0.48 26.34 7.81
CA GLY A 340 0.66 26.84 6.45
C GLY A 340 2.10 26.79 5.93
N ARG A 341 3.08 26.38 6.74
CA ARG A 341 4.45 26.15 6.24
C ARG A 341 4.50 24.84 5.45
N HIS A 342 5.20 24.82 4.32
CA HIS A 342 5.50 23.53 3.68
C HIS A 342 6.46 22.71 4.54
N MET A 343 6.32 21.39 4.49
CA MET A 343 7.13 20.46 5.27
C MET A 343 8.29 19.85 4.46
N VAL A 344 8.54 20.39 3.27
CA VAL A 344 9.71 20.01 2.45
C VAL A 344 11.00 20.41 3.16
N THR A 345 11.90 19.45 3.31
CA THR A 345 13.23 19.62 3.86
C THR A 345 14.29 19.09 2.88
N LYS A 346 15.57 19.31 3.14
CA LYS A 346 16.64 18.71 2.34
C LYS A 346 16.54 17.19 2.26
N ASN A 347 15.98 16.57 3.31
CA ASN A 347 15.90 15.12 3.35
C ASN A 347 14.86 14.54 2.38
N ASP A 348 13.83 15.31 2.01
CA ASP A 348 12.89 14.90 0.96
C ASP A 348 13.61 14.78 -0.40
N TYR A 349 14.50 15.71 -0.70
CA TYR A 349 15.37 15.61 -1.88
C TYR A 349 16.32 14.41 -1.79
N ARG A 350 16.93 14.12 -0.60
CA ARG A 350 17.82 12.97 -0.43
C ARG A 350 17.10 11.65 -0.67
N PHE A 351 15.85 11.50 -0.21
CA PHE A 351 15.07 10.30 -0.49
C PHE A 351 14.79 10.15 -1.99
N LEU A 352 14.40 11.22 -2.68
CA LEU A 352 14.20 11.19 -4.14
C LEU A 352 15.53 10.86 -4.86
N HIS A 353 16.63 11.41 -4.39
CA HIS A 353 17.96 11.19 -4.97
C HIS A 353 18.47 9.75 -4.86
N THR A 354 17.94 8.95 -3.93
CA THR A 354 18.25 7.51 -3.87
C THR A 354 17.89 6.76 -5.15
N LEU A 355 16.93 7.30 -5.95
CA LEU A 355 16.55 6.75 -7.25
C LEU A 355 17.58 7.10 -8.35
N GLU A 356 18.41 8.12 -8.16
CA GLU A 356 19.55 8.42 -9.01
C GLU A 356 20.78 7.63 -8.54
N ASN A 357 21.11 7.66 -7.24
CA ASN A 357 22.28 6.98 -6.68
C ASN A 357 22.25 5.44 -6.82
N MET A 358 21.09 4.83 -6.73
CA MET A 358 20.92 3.37 -6.76
C MET A 358 19.99 2.90 -7.88
N GLY A 359 19.56 3.80 -8.74
CA GLY A 359 18.66 3.52 -9.88
C GLY A 359 17.19 3.31 -9.47
N PRO A 360 16.31 3.24 -10.49
CA PRO A 360 14.88 3.05 -10.32
C PRO A 360 14.56 1.83 -9.47
N SER A 361 13.52 1.94 -8.64
CA SER A 361 13.05 0.84 -7.80
C SER A 361 11.57 1.03 -7.45
N PRO A 362 10.79 -0.05 -7.39
CA PRO A 362 9.42 0.02 -6.92
C PRO A 362 9.32 0.30 -5.41
N GLU A 363 10.37 -0.03 -4.65
CA GLU A 363 10.40 0.13 -3.19
C GLU A 363 11.69 0.81 -2.71
N PRO A 364 11.60 1.65 -1.68
CA PRO A 364 10.38 2.12 -1.06
C PRO A 364 9.50 2.89 -2.05
N ASN A 365 8.17 2.79 -1.87
CA ASN A 365 7.21 3.58 -2.63
C ASN A 365 7.24 5.02 -2.11
N LEU A 366 7.99 5.89 -2.76
CA LEU A 366 8.09 7.29 -2.38
C LEU A 366 6.84 8.04 -2.83
N THR A 367 6.10 8.58 -1.88
CA THR A 367 4.86 9.32 -2.10
C THR A 367 5.06 10.79 -1.78
N VAL A 368 4.94 11.65 -2.78
CA VAL A 368 4.94 13.09 -2.58
C VAL A 368 3.53 13.53 -2.17
N LEU A 369 3.40 14.06 -0.95
CA LEU A 369 2.20 14.72 -0.46
C LEU A 369 2.14 16.09 -1.13
N TYR A 370 1.40 16.16 -2.23
CA TYR A 370 1.44 17.26 -3.18
C TYR A 370 0.44 18.36 -2.84
N SER A 371 0.89 19.58 -2.99
CA SER A 371 0.08 20.80 -3.04
C SER A 371 0.70 21.76 -4.05
N SER A 372 -0.09 22.54 -4.77
CA SER A 372 0.43 23.59 -5.65
C SER A 372 1.24 24.65 -4.88
N ALA A 373 1.04 24.73 -3.56
CA ALA A 373 1.80 25.60 -2.65
C ALA A 373 3.19 25.10 -2.25
N LEU A 374 3.60 23.91 -2.68
CA LEU A 374 4.96 23.42 -2.44
C LEU A 374 6.01 24.26 -3.19
N PRO A 375 7.27 24.33 -2.69
CA PRO A 375 8.35 25.01 -3.39
C PRO A 375 8.50 24.56 -4.83
N GLU A 376 8.61 25.51 -5.75
CA GLU A 376 8.70 25.23 -7.19
C GLU A 376 9.89 24.32 -7.53
N ASN A 377 11.05 24.56 -6.90
CA ASN A 377 12.22 23.71 -7.09
C ASN A 377 11.95 22.25 -6.69
N PHE A 378 11.23 22.02 -5.59
CA PHE A 378 10.88 20.66 -5.17
C PHE A 378 9.89 20.00 -6.12
N LYS A 379 8.86 20.73 -6.58
CA LYS A 379 7.91 20.21 -7.58
C LYS A 379 8.64 19.80 -8.86
N LYS A 380 9.54 20.62 -9.35
CA LYS A 380 10.35 20.33 -10.54
C LYS A 380 11.29 19.14 -10.33
N TYR A 381 11.94 19.04 -9.17
CA TYR A 381 12.80 17.90 -8.89
C TYR A 381 12.01 16.59 -8.81
N ALA A 382 10.87 16.58 -8.12
CA ALA A 382 9.97 15.41 -8.08
C ALA A 382 9.47 15.03 -9.49
N ALA A 383 9.07 16.01 -10.29
CA ALA A 383 8.66 15.78 -11.68
C ALA A 383 9.80 15.21 -12.53
N LYS A 384 11.05 15.71 -12.37
CA LYS A 384 12.26 15.15 -13.02
C LYS A 384 12.43 13.68 -12.67
N ILE A 385 12.34 13.32 -11.38
CA ILE A 385 12.44 11.92 -10.93
C ILE A 385 11.32 11.06 -11.53
N SER A 386 10.10 11.58 -11.68
CA SER A 386 9.01 10.87 -12.36
C SER A 386 9.29 10.65 -13.83
N VAL A 387 9.78 11.66 -14.55
CA VAL A 387 10.14 11.59 -15.97
C VAL A 387 11.24 10.54 -16.21
N ASP A 388 12.23 10.50 -15.31
CA ASP A 388 13.39 9.62 -15.47
C ASP A 388 13.12 8.18 -15.02
N THR A 389 12.26 7.96 -14.01
CA THR A 389 12.21 6.67 -13.34
C THR A 389 10.82 6.02 -13.25
N SER A 390 9.73 6.78 -13.34
CA SER A 390 8.36 6.33 -13.05
C SER A 390 8.24 5.63 -11.67
N SER A 391 9.08 5.98 -10.69
CA SER A 391 9.21 5.28 -9.41
C SER A 391 8.49 5.94 -8.23
N ILE A 392 7.92 7.14 -8.41
CA ILE A 392 7.23 7.88 -7.35
C ILE A 392 5.76 8.10 -7.68
N GLN A 393 4.97 8.44 -6.67
CA GLN A 393 3.56 8.81 -6.82
C GLN A 393 3.24 10.13 -6.10
N TYR A 394 2.06 10.66 -6.39
CA TYR A 394 1.58 11.91 -5.82
C TYR A 394 0.24 11.71 -5.15
N GLU A 395 0.05 12.28 -3.96
CA GLU A 395 -1.22 12.34 -3.24
C GLU A 395 -1.52 13.77 -2.81
N ASN A 396 -2.79 14.17 -2.90
CA ASN A 396 -3.26 15.52 -2.66
C ASN A 396 -3.29 15.82 -1.15
N ASP A 397 -2.27 16.50 -0.65
CA ASP A 397 -2.18 16.89 0.75
C ASP A 397 -3.35 17.82 1.17
N ASP A 398 -3.78 18.71 0.27
CA ASP A 398 -4.86 19.66 0.55
C ASP A 398 -6.23 18.97 0.68
N ALA A 399 -6.46 17.90 -0.08
CA ALA A 399 -7.66 17.07 0.04
C ALA A 399 -7.64 16.15 1.26
N MET A 400 -6.46 15.70 1.68
CA MET A 400 -6.28 14.72 2.76
C MET A 400 -6.19 15.35 4.15
N LYS A 401 -5.54 16.50 4.25
CA LYS A 401 -5.29 17.20 5.52
C LYS A 401 -6.53 17.53 6.36
N PRO A 402 -7.70 17.87 5.80
CA PRO A 402 -8.91 18.07 6.60
C PRO A 402 -9.33 16.87 7.44
N GLU A 403 -9.10 15.65 6.95
CA GLU A 403 -9.41 14.40 7.68
C GLU A 403 -8.25 13.94 8.58
N TRP A 404 -7.02 14.00 8.07
CA TRP A 404 -5.88 13.32 8.68
C TRP A 404 -4.91 14.26 9.43
N GLY A 405 -5.11 15.57 9.38
CA GLY A 405 -4.15 16.54 9.93
C GLY A 405 -2.89 16.63 9.07
N ASP A 406 -1.76 17.04 9.68
CA ASP A 406 -0.48 17.21 8.99
C ASP A 406 0.58 16.16 9.34
N ASP A 407 0.27 15.22 10.24
CA ASP A 407 1.16 14.12 10.63
C ASP A 407 0.51 12.76 10.34
N TYR A 408 0.32 12.48 9.08
CA TYR A 408 -0.20 11.19 8.61
C TYR A 408 0.82 10.46 7.75
N SER A 409 0.71 9.14 7.73
CA SER A 409 1.49 8.22 6.90
C SER A 409 0.60 7.63 5.82
N ILE A 410 1.21 7.23 4.70
CA ILE A 410 0.52 6.44 3.69
C ILE A 410 0.72 4.96 4.01
N CYS A 411 -0.39 4.31 4.26
CA CYS A 411 -0.47 2.90 4.61
C CYS A 411 -0.67 2.08 3.33
N CYS A 412 0.28 1.25 2.96
CA CYS A 412 0.26 0.47 1.71
C CYS A 412 0.47 1.36 0.47
N CYS A 413 -0.58 1.50 -0.34
CA CYS A 413 -0.53 2.16 -1.64
C CYS A 413 -0.92 3.63 -1.55
N VAL A 414 -2.14 3.91 -1.04
CA VAL A 414 -2.78 5.23 -1.10
C VAL A 414 -3.64 5.56 0.12
N SER A 415 -3.69 4.70 1.13
CA SER A 415 -4.54 4.91 2.31
C SER A 415 -3.82 5.73 3.36
N ALA A 416 -4.41 6.79 3.85
CA ALA A 416 -3.83 7.56 4.95
C ALA A 416 -4.18 7.00 6.32
N THR A 417 -3.30 7.26 7.29
CA THR A 417 -3.51 6.98 8.72
C THR A 417 -2.74 7.99 9.55
N GLN A 418 -3.33 8.54 10.61
CA GLN A 418 -2.61 9.43 11.54
C GLN A 418 -1.50 8.66 12.23
N THR A 419 -0.27 9.13 12.09
CA THR A 419 0.92 8.41 12.54
C THR A 419 0.93 8.27 14.06
N GLY A 420 1.02 7.03 14.53
CA GLY A 420 1.05 6.73 15.96
C GLY A 420 -0.28 6.84 16.70
N LYS A 421 -1.39 7.15 16.02
CA LYS A 421 -2.73 7.32 16.63
C LYS A 421 -3.78 6.37 16.09
N GLU A 422 -3.56 5.85 14.89
CA GLU A 422 -4.52 5.04 14.18
C GLU A 422 -3.93 3.73 13.68
N MET A 423 -4.81 2.76 13.48
CA MET A 423 -4.52 1.55 12.73
C MET A 423 -5.66 1.25 11.77
N GLN A 424 -5.38 0.56 10.70
CA GLN A 424 -6.37 0.20 9.71
C GLN A 424 -6.58 -1.31 9.66
N PHE A 425 -7.83 -1.74 9.84
CA PHE A 425 -8.23 -3.10 9.52
C PHE A 425 -8.31 -3.27 8.01
N PHE A 426 -7.32 -3.98 7.45
CA PHE A 426 -7.26 -4.20 6.00
C PHE A 426 -8.44 -5.05 5.52
N GLY A 427 -9.10 -4.55 4.49
CA GLY A 427 -10.16 -5.25 3.78
C GLY A 427 -9.72 -5.62 2.38
N ALA A 428 -10.33 -6.64 1.82
CA ALA A 428 -10.23 -7.05 0.44
C ALA A 428 -10.94 -6.05 -0.52
N ARG A 429 -11.37 -6.53 -1.67
CA ARG A 429 -12.23 -5.78 -2.60
C ARG A 429 -13.49 -6.59 -2.91
N ALA A 430 -14.62 -5.86 -2.99
CA ALA A 430 -15.85 -6.37 -3.56
C ALA A 430 -15.86 -6.07 -5.07
N ASN A 431 -16.08 -7.10 -5.89
CA ASN A 431 -16.17 -6.97 -7.34
C ASN A 431 -17.59 -6.53 -7.75
N LEU A 432 -17.78 -5.21 -7.92
CA LEU A 432 -19.07 -4.64 -8.30
C LEU A 432 -19.45 -4.94 -9.75
N ALA A 433 -18.48 -5.18 -10.63
CA ALA A 433 -18.76 -5.65 -11.99
C ALA A 433 -19.46 -7.00 -11.95
N LYS A 434 -18.94 -7.96 -11.18
CA LYS A 434 -19.58 -9.27 -10.98
C LYS A 434 -20.90 -9.16 -10.22
N CYS A 435 -21.02 -8.22 -9.28
CA CYS A 435 -22.26 -7.91 -8.59
C CYS A 435 -23.37 -7.49 -9.57
N LEU A 436 -23.05 -6.66 -10.57
CA LEU A 436 -24.00 -6.27 -11.63
C LEU A 436 -24.44 -7.49 -12.46
N LEU A 437 -23.53 -8.38 -12.83
CA LEU A 437 -23.87 -9.61 -13.56
C LEU A 437 -24.75 -10.54 -12.72
N TYR A 438 -24.51 -10.65 -11.41
CA TYR A 438 -25.38 -11.38 -10.48
C TYR A 438 -26.77 -10.73 -10.37
N ALA A 439 -26.83 -9.40 -10.35
CA ALA A 439 -28.11 -8.68 -10.33
C ALA A 439 -28.95 -9.02 -11.57
N ILE A 440 -28.34 -9.06 -12.75
CA ILE A 440 -29.02 -9.44 -14.01
C ILE A 440 -29.46 -10.91 -13.99
N ASN A 441 -28.63 -11.81 -13.45
CA ASN A 441 -28.85 -13.26 -13.47
C ASN A 441 -29.50 -13.83 -12.20
N GLY A 442 -30.05 -13.00 -11.30
CA GLY A 442 -30.77 -13.50 -10.12
C GLY A 442 -29.85 -14.22 -9.10
N GLY A 443 -28.61 -13.78 -8.95
CA GLY A 443 -27.62 -14.32 -8.02
C GLY A 443 -26.82 -15.50 -8.55
N ILE A 444 -26.97 -15.85 -9.81
CA ILE A 444 -26.23 -16.93 -10.48
C ILE A 444 -24.86 -16.37 -10.93
N ASP A 445 -23.80 -17.10 -10.62
CA ASP A 445 -22.46 -16.83 -11.13
C ASP A 445 -22.36 -17.20 -12.61
N GLU A 446 -22.11 -16.24 -13.45
CA GLU A 446 -22.11 -16.37 -14.91
C GLU A 446 -21.00 -17.32 -15.43
N LYS A 447 -19.94 -17.51 -14.66
CA LYS A 447 -18.83 -18.41 -15.01
C LYS A 447 -19.12 -19.87 -14.68
N SER A 448 -19.61 -20.12 -13.47
CA SER A 448 -19.83 -21.50 -12.98
C SER A 448 -21.25 -22.00 -13.13
N GLY A 449 -22.20 -21.12 -13.42
CA GLY A 449 -23.64 -21.44 -13.46
C GLY A 449 -24.25 -21.77 -12.10
N LYS A 450 -23.52 -21.51 -10.99
CA LYS A 450 -23.97 -21.83 -9.64
C LYS A 450 -24.63 -20.65 -8.95
N GLN A 451 -25.58 -20.93 -8.07
CA GLN A 451 -26.18 -19.93 -7.19
C GLN A 451 -25.16 -19.52 -6.12
N VAL A 452 -24.70 -18.28 -6.17
CA VAL A 452 -23.77 -17.68 -5.22
C VAL A 452 -24.44 -16.57 -4.41
N GLY A 453 -25.12 -15.64 -5.08
CA GLY A 453 -25.90 -14.59 -4.45
C GLY A 453 -27.32 -15.07 -4.03
N PRO A 454 -28.13 -14.16 -3.44
CA PRO A 454 -29.53 -14.45 -3.13
C PRO A 454 -30.30 -14.89 -4.38
N GLU A 455 -31.10 -15.91 -4.20
CA GLU A 455 -31.96 -16.43 -5.30
C GLU A 455 -33.16 -15.52 -5.51
N TYR A 456 -33.33 -15.01 -6.71
CA TYR A 456 -34.55 -14.35 -7.18
C TYR A 456 -34.64 -14.44 -8.71
N LYS A 457 -35.80 -14.07 -9.24
CA LYS A 457 -36.01 -14.09 -10.69
C LYS A 457 -35.08 -13.09 -11.38
N GLY A 458 -34.14 -13.59 -12.19
CA GLY A 458 -33.30 -12.77 -13.05
C GLY A 458 -34.10 -11.96 -14.07
N ILE A 459 -33.43 -11.04 -14.75
CA ILE A 459 -34.05 -10.28 -15.85
C ILE A 459 -34.33 -11.23 -17.01
N THR A 460 -35.54 -11.22 -17.53
CA THR A 460 -35.97 -12.11 -18.62
C THR A 460 -36.26 -11.38 -19.93
N SER A 461 -36.26 -10.03 -19.90
CA SER A 461 -36.45 -9.18 -21.08
C SER A 461 -35.31 -9.38 -22.11
N GLU A 462 -35.61 -9.18 -23.38
CA GLU A 462 -34.62 -9.21 -24.47
C GLU A 462 -33.66 -8.03 -24.36
N TYR A 463 -34.18 -6.87 -24.01
CA TYR A 463 -33.38 -5.65 -23.78
C TYR A 463 -33.38 -5.32 -22.28
N LEU A 464 -32.26 -4.83 -21.78
CA LEU A 464 -32.15 -4.36 -20.40
C LEU A 464 -32.87 -3.03 -20.23
N ASP A 465 -33.70 -2.94 -19.19
CA ASP A 465 -34.31 -1.70 -18.72
C ASP A 465 -33.50 -1.13 -17.56
N TYR A 466 -33.17 0.16 -17.61
CA TYR A 466 -32.30 0.79 -16.64
C TYR A 466 -32.88 0.74 -15.22
N ASP A 467 -34.16 1.04 -15.05
CA ASP A 467 -34.80 1.08 -13.72
C ASP A 467 -34.89 -0.34 -13.11
N GLU A 468 -35.20 -1.36 -13.93
CA GLU A 468 -35.19 -2.75 -13.49
C GLU A 468 -33.78 -3.21 -13.08
N VAL A 469 -32.76 -2.85 -13.85
CA VAL A 469 -31.35 -3.19 -13.54
C VAL A 469 -30.91 -2.52 -12.23
N ILE A 470 -31.19 -1.24 -12.04
CA ILE A 470 -30.85 -0.50 -10.81
C ILE A 470 -31.54 -1.13 -9.60
N GLU A 471 -32.84 -1.43 -9.65
CA GLU A 471 -33.55 -2.08 -8.54
C GLU A 471 -32.86 -3.38 -8.11
N LYS A 472 -32.52 -4.23 -9.07
CA LYS A 472 -31.84 -5.50 -8.79
C LYS A 472 -30.40 -5.33 -8.33
N TYR A 473 -29.69 -4.37 -8.89
CA TYR A 473 -28.33 -4.04 -8.50
C TYR A 473 -28.27 -3.49 -7.05
N GLU A 474 -29.19 -2.62 -6.68
CA GLU A 474 -29.30 -2.10 -5.30
C GLU A 474 -29.51 -3.24 -4.28
N ARG A 475 -30.38 -4.19 -4.60
CA ARG A 475 -30.63 -5.36 -3.76
C ARG A 475 -29.41 -6.29 -3.68
N MET A 476 -28.73 -6.54 -4.81
CA MET A 476 -27.56 -7.42 -4.86
C MET A 476 -26.37 -6.79 -4.15
N SER A 477 -26.13 -5.50 -4.32
CA SER A 477 -25.05 -4.78 -3.67
C SER A 477 -25.26 -4.63 -2.16
N ASP A 478 -26.52 -4.56 -1.68
CA ASP A 478 -26.80 -4.58 -0.23
C ASP A 478 -26.46 -5.94 0.41
N TRP A 479 -26.82 -7.05 -0.25
CA TRP A 479 -26.39 -8.37 0.16
C TRP A 479 -24.86 -8.50 0.18
N LEU A 480 -24.19 -8.06 -0.90
CA LEU A 480 -22.74 -8.13 -1.01
C LEU A 480 -22.06 -7.33 0.09
N ALA A 481 -22.52 -6.11 0.38
CA ALA A 481 -21.99 -5.28 1.46
C ALA A 481 -22.09 -5.98 2.83
N GLY A 482 -23.22 -6.63 3.11
CA GLY A 482 -23.42 -7.39 4.34
C GLY A 482 -22.48 -8.59 4.46
N LEU A 483 -22.38 -9.40 3.41
CA LEU A 483 -21.50 -10.57 3.38
C LEU A 483 -20.03 -10.16 3.46
N TYR A 484 -19.64 -9.10 2.76
CA TYR A 484 -18.29 -8.57 2.73
C TYR A 484 -17.84 -8.10 4.12
N VAL A 485 -18.64 -7.24 4.78
CA VAL A 485 -18.31 -6.75 6.13
C VAL A 485 -18.25 -7.90 7.13
N ASN A 486 -19.19 -8.85 7.09
CA ASN A 486 -19.19 -10.00 7.99
C ASN A 486 -17.98 -10.90 7.79
N THR A 487 -17.54 -11.09 6.55
CA THR A 487 -16.34 -11.86 6.23
C THR A 487 -15.09 -11.17 6.81
N LEU A 488 -14.99 -9.86 6.65
CA LEU A 488 -13.88 -9.08 7.22
C LEU A 488 -13.91 -9.05 8.75
N ASN A 489 -15.08 -8.90 9.38
CA ASN A 489 -15.21 -8.96 10.84
C ASN A 489 -14.63 -10.26 11.41
N LEU A 490 -14.98 -11.37 10.78
CA LEU A 490 -14.48 -12.69 11.17
C LEU A 490 -12.95 -12.76 11.04
N ILE A 491 -12.40 -12.29 9.93
CA ILE A 491 -10.96 -12.30 9.67
C ILE A 491 -10.23 -11.44 10.70
N GLN A 492 -10.67 -10.21 10.94
CA GLN A 492 -10.04 -9.28 11.88
C GLN A 492 -10.08 -9.81 13.32
N TYR A 493 -11.19 -10.44 13.72
CA TYR A 493 -11.29 -11.12 15.02
C TYR A 493 -10.26 -12.24 15.15
N MET A 494 -10.05 -13.04 14.10
CA MET A 494 -9.11 -14.16 14.15
C MET A 494 -7.65 -13.70 14.16
N HIS A 495 -7.34 -12.58 13.51
CA HIS A 495 -6.02 -11.94 13.65
C HIS A 495 -5.77 -11.52 15.10
N ASP A 496 -6.67 -10.76 15.68
CA ASP A 496 -6.53 -10.33 17.06
C ASP A 496 -6.41 -11.49 18.05
N LYS A 497 -7.12 -12.60 17.80
CA LYS A 497 -7.15 -13.76 18.70
C LYS A 497 -5.92 -14.63 18.63
N TYR A 498 -5.37 -14.86 17.44
CA TYR A 498 -4.30 -15.85 17.25
C TYR A 498 -2.96 -15.22 16.90
N TYR A 499 -2.98 -13.96 16.47
CA TYR A 499 -1.76 -13.23 16.22
C TYR A 499 -2.01 -11.72 16.34
N TYR A 500 -1.51 -11.14 17.40
CA TYR A 500 -1.57 -9.71 17.67
C TYR A 500 -0.25 -9.05 17.28
N GLU A 501 -0.30 -7.92 16.59
CA GLU A 501 0.86 -7.21 16.05
C GLU A 501 1.54 -6.33 17.12
N ALA A 502 1.99 -6.94 18.20
CA ALA A 502 2.45 -6.26 19.40
C ALA A 502 3.61 -5.28 19.17
N ALA A 503 4.55 -5.61 18.29
CA ALA A 503 5.73 -4.77 18.04
C ALA A 503 5.37 -3.44 17.35
N GLU A 504 4.42 -3.46 16.41
CA GLU A 504 3.93 -2.25 15.75
C GLU A 504 3.01 -1.46 16.66
N MET A 505 2.07 -2.15 17.31
CA MET A 505 1.10 -1.53 18.22
C MET A 505 1.76 -0.94 19.48
N ALA A 506 2.94 -1.41 19.87
CA ALA A 506 3.74 -0.80 20.93
C ALA A 506 4.20 0.63 20.61
N LEU A 507 4.25 0.98 19.33
CA LEU A 507 4.65 2.28 18.81
C LEU A 507 3.45 3.14 18.37
N ILE A 508 2.26 2.77 18.83
CA ILE A 508 0.99 3.50 18.62
C ILE A 508 0.40 3.83 19.98
N ASP A 509 -0.41 4.87 20.06
CA ASP A 509 -1.14 5.24 21.27
C ASP A 509 -2.06 4.09 21.71
N THR A 510 -2.26 3.95 23.00
CA THR A 510 -3.13 2.89 23.54
C THR A 510 -4.61 3.13 23.22
N ASP A 511 -5.03 4.41 23.16
CA ASP A 511 -6.34 4.82 22.65
C ASP A 511 -6.29 4.98 21.13
N VAL A 512 -6.48 3.87 20.42
CA VAL A 512 -6.32 3.76 18.97
C VAL A 512 -7.65 3.98 18.27
N ARG A 513 -7.72 4.98 17.35
CA ARG A 513 -8.78 5.05 16.35
C ARG A 513 -8.56 3.92 15.33
N ARG A 514 -9.61 3.16 15.05
CA ARG A 514 -9.56 2.05 14.09
C ARG A 514 -10.41 2.36 12.88
N THR A 515 -9.81 2.34 11.69
CA THR A 515 -10.56 2.39 10.43
C THR A 515 -10.78 0.98 9.90
N PHE A 516 -11.88 0.79 9.18
CA PHE A 516 -12.27 -0.49 8.59
C PHE A 516 -12.24 -0.33 7.07
N ALA A 517 -11.11 -0.70 6.47
CA ALA A 517 -10.89 -0.54 5.06
C ALA A 517 -11.76 -1.49 4.25
N THR A 518 -12.52 -0.94 3.33
CA THR A 518 -13.23 -1.68 2.28
C THR A 518 -12.75 -1.24 0.92
N GLY A 519 -13.15 -1.91 -0.15
CA GLY A 519 -12.71 -1.52 -1.48
C GLY A 519 -13.60 -2.06 -2.59
N ILE A 520 -13.60 -1.35 -3.69
CA ILE A 520 -14.37 -1.61 -4.90
C ILE A 520 -13.43 -2.01 -6.04
N ALA A 521 -13.77 -3.09 -6.76
CA ALA A 521 -13.19 -3.46 -8.04
C ALA A 521 -14.24 -3.39 -9.14
N GLY A 522 -13.83 -3.08 -10.38
CA GLY A 522 -14.71 -2.99 -11.54
C GLY A 522 -15.52 -1.69 -11.64
N PHE A 523 -15.07 -0.65 -10.97
CA PHE A 523 -15.79 0.63 -10.87
C PHE A 523 -16.14 1.23 -12.23
N SER A 524 -15.15 1.46 -13.10
CA SER A 524 -15.38 2.05 -14.42
C SER A 524 -16.24 1.19 -15.34
N HIS A 525 -16.10 -0.15 -15.26
CA HIS A 525 -16.95 -1.06 -16.05
C HIS A 525 -18.41 -1.05 -15.59
N VAL A 526 -18.67 -0.86 -14.30
CA VAL A 526 -20.06 -0.69 -13.80
C VAL A 526 -20.63 0.63 -14.30
N ILE A 527 -19.85 1.72 -14.27
CA ILE A 527 -20.27 3.02 -14.79
C ILE A 527 -20.65 2.90 -16.27
N ASP A 528 -19.74 2.39 -17.09
CA ASP A 528 -19.93 2.29 -18.53
C ASP A 528 -21.08 1.32 -18.88
N SER A 529 -21.23 0.22 -18.12
CA SER A 529 -22.35 -0.70 -18.29
C SER A 529 -23.71 -0.06 -17.98
N LEU A 530 -23.82 0.66 -16.86
CA LEU A 530 -25.04 1.37 -16.50
C LEU A 530 -25.31 2.52 -17.47
N SER A 531 -24.28 3.20 -17.95
CA SER A 531 -24.39 4.21 -19.01
C SER A 531 -24.90 3.62 -20.34
N ALA A 532 -24.34 2.48 -20.76
CA ALA A 532 -24.81 1.78 -21.95
C ALA A 532 -26.29 1.39 -21.84
N ILE A 533 -26.71 0.84 -20.70
CA ILE A 533 -28.10 0.46 -20.44
C ILE A 533 -29.03 1.69 -20.44
N LYS A 534 -28.56 2.82 -19.95
CA LYS A 534 -29.36 4.05 -19.85
C LYS A 534 -29.47 4.81 -21.15
N TYR A 535 -28.44 4.87 -21.98
CA TYR A 535 -28.34 5.77 -23.13
C TYR A 535 -28.31 5.05 -24.48
N ALA A 536 -28.03 3.75 -24.50
CA ALA A 536 -28.10 2.91 -25.70
C ALA A 536 -29.17 1.80 -25.53
N LYS A 537 -29.19 0.83 -26.43
CA LYS A 537 -30.00 -0.37 -26.29
C LYS A 537 -29.09 -1.57 -26.07
N VAL A 538 -29.25 -2.25 -24.96
CA VAL A 538 -28.44 -3.41 -24.60
C VAL A 538 -29.31 -4.65 -24.64
N LYS A 539 -29.07 -5.50 -25.64
CA LYS A 539 -29.76 -6.78 -25.81
C LYS A 539 -29.02 -7.88 -25.07
N THR A 540 -29.76 -8.73 -24.37
CA THR A 540 -29.22 -9.89 -23.64
C THR A 540 -29.09 -11.11 -24.53
N ILE A 541 -27.93 -11.78 -24.46
CA ILE A 541 -27.67 -13.08 -25.08
C ILE A 541 -27.54 -14.12 -23.97
N ARG A 542 -28.34 -15.21 -24.11
CA ARG A 542 -28.44 -16.24 -23.07
C ARG A 542 -27.89 -17.58 -23.56
N ASN A 543 -27.30 -18.32 -22.66
CA ASN A 543 -26.91 -19.70 -22.89
C ASN A 543 -28.13 -20.65 -22.77
N GLU A 544 -27.93 -21.95 -23.00
CA GLU A 544 -28.98 -22.99 -22.93
C GLU A 544 -29.64 -23.08 -21.54
N ALA A 545 -28.98 -22.67 -20.48
CA ALA A 545 -29.53 -22.63 -19.12
C ALA A 545 -30.31 -21.33 -18.82
N GLY A 546 -30.44 -20.43 -19.81
CA GLY A 546 -31.10 -19.14 -19.65
C GLY A 546 -30.30 -18.06 -18.93
N ILE A 547 -29.03 -18.31 -18.64
CA ILE A 547 -28.10 -17.33 -18.00
C ILE A 547 -27.66 -16.34 -19.06
N VAL A 548 -27.74 -15.04 -18.78
CA VAL A 548 -27.17 -13.99 -19.63
C VAL A 548 -25.65 -14.09 -19.57
N THR A 549 -25.03 -14.36 -20.71
CA THR A 549 -23.57 -14.55 -20.82
C THR A 549 -22.92 -13.59 -21.79
N ASP A 550 -23.72 -12.83 -22.57
CA ASP A 550 -23.21 -11.85 -23.52
C ASP A 550 -24.25 -10.76 -23.83
N TYR A 551 -23.80 -9.67 -24.48
CA TYR A 551 -24.62 -8.49 -24.78
C TYR A 551 -24.35 -7.96 -26.19
N GLU A 552 -25.38 -7.51 -26.88
CA GLU A 552 -25.29 -6.73 -28.11
C GLU A 552 -25.71 -5.28 -27.80
N ILE A 553 -24.86 -4.33 -28.16
CA ILE A 553 -25.08 -2.91 -27.87
C ILE A 553 -25.40 -2.18 -29.18
N GLU A 554 -26.58 -1.54 -29.21
CA GLU A 554 -27.02 -0.72 -30.32
C GLU A 554 -27.05 0.76 -29.92
N GLY A 555 -26.22 1.57 -30.60
CA GLY A 555 -26.11 3.01 -30.36
C GLY A 555 -24.89 3.38 -29.51
N ASP A 556 -24.65 4.69 -29.40
CA ASP A 556 -23.57 5.25 -28.64
C ASP A 556 -24.01 5.65 -27.22
N PHE A 557 -23.07 5.64 -26.28
CA PHE A 557 -23.33 6.04 -24.89
C PHE A 557 -22.10 6.76 -24.31
N PRO A 558 -22.31 7.70 -23.34
CA PRO A 558 -21.21 8.38 -22.68
C PRO A 558 -20.37 7.38 -21.85
N ARG A 559 -19.05 7.50 -21.98
CA ARG A 559 -18.09 6.65 -21.24
C ARG A 559 -17.34 7.49 -20.20
N TYR A 560 -17.10 6.88 -19.05
CA TYR A 560 -16.29 7.44 -17.98
C TYR A 560 -14.84 7.69 -18.46
N GLY A 561 -14.25 8.83 -18.05
CA GLY A 561 -12.93 9.26 -18.47
C GLY A 561 -12.90 10.24 -19.64
N ASN A 562 -14.02 10.87 -19.97
CA ASN A 562 -14.16 11.86 -21.05
C ASN A 562 -14.72 13.21 -20.59
N ASP A 563 -14.75 13.47 -19.29
CA ASP A 563 -15.32 14.68 -18.67
C ASP A 563 -16.80 14.87 -19.02
N ASP A 564 -17.55 13.76 -19.09
CA ASP A 564 -18.97 13.75 -19.39
C ASP A 564 -19.78 13.46 -18.13
N ASP A 565 -20.49 14.47 -17.62
CA ASP A 565 -21.27 14.37 -16.39
C ASP A 565 -22.30 13.24 -16.40
N ARG A 566 -22.82 12.86 -17.56
CA ARG A 566 -23.78 11.75 -17.69
C ARG A 566 -23.20 10.40 -17.27
N ALA A 567 -21.89 10.17 -17.50
CA ALA A 567 -21.17 8.98 -17.04
C ALA A 567 -20.60 9.20 -15.63
N ASP A 568 -19.99 10.37 -15.37
CA ASP A 568 -19.31 10.67 -14.11
C ASP A 568 -20.27 10.64 -12.92
N GLU A 569 -21.51 11.16 -13.05
CA GLU A 569 -22.57 11.10 -12.03
C GLU A 569 -22.99 9.65 -11.69
N ILE A 570 -22.96 8.73 -12.66
CA ILE A 570 -23.19 7.30 -12.39
C ILE A 570 -22.09 6.76 -11.47
N GLY A 571 -20.83 7.15 -11.68
CA GLY A 571 -19.72 6.78 -10.81
C GLY A 571 -19.89 7.26 -9.37
N ILE A 572 -20.25 8.53 -9.20
CA ILE A 572 -20.57 9.12 -7.90
C ILE A 572 -21.69 8.36 -7.19
N TYR A 573 -22.76 8.01 -7.94
CA TYR A 573 -23.87 7.21 -7.41
C TYR A 573 -23.41 5.81 -6.97
N VAL A 574 -22.65 5.09 -7.79
CA VAL A 574 -22.17 3.73 -7.49
C VAL A 574 -21.32 3.71 -6.23
N LEU A 575 -20.37 4.66 -6.11
CA LEU A 575 -19.51 4.78 -4.91
C LEU A 575 -20.35 5.06 -3.66
N LYS A 576 -21.19 6.10 -3.71
CA LYS A 576 -21.98 6.53 -2.56
C LYS A 576 -22.97 5.46 -2.11
N SER A 577 -23.69 4.84 -3.05
CA SER A 577 -24.67 3.80 -2.78
C SER A 577 -24.02 2.59 -2.07
N PHE A 578 -22.84 2.15 -2.51
CA PHE A 578 -22.15 1.02 -1.88
C PHE A 578 -21.60 1.37 -0.49
N LEU A 579 -20.99 2.56 -0.34
CA LEU A 579 -20.50 3.06 0.95
C LEU A 579 -21.65 3.18 1.98
N ASP A 580 -22.79 3.72 1.58
CA ASP A 580 -23.95 3.85 2.47
C ASP A 580 -24.45 2.48 2.96
N LYS A 581 -24.33 1.43 2.14
CA LYS A 581 -24.65 0.05 2.54
C LYS A 581 -23.62 -0.52 3.52
N ILE A 582 -22.33 -0.27 3.29
CA ILE A 582 -21.25 -0.66 4.21
C ILE A 582 -21.46 0.00 5.58
N LYS A 583 -21.71 1.32 5.61
CA LYS A 583 -21.89 2.09 6.85
C LYS A 583 -23.08 1.65 7.71
N LYS A 584 -24.05 0.94 7.14
CA LYS A 584 -25.19 0.35 7.88
C LYS A 584 -24.81 -0.91 8.66
N ARG A 585 -23.64 -1.48 8.44
CA ARG A 585 -23.23 -2.77 9.02
C ARG A 585 -22.39 -2.56 10.28
N HIS A 586 -22.50 -3.52 11.20
CA HIS A 586 -21.62 -3.57 12.37
C HIS A 586 -20.21 -3.98 11.92
N THR A 587 -19.21 -3.22 12.34
CA THR A 587 -17.80 -3.49 12.08
C THR A 587 -17.09 -3.98 13.35
N TYR A 588 -16.09 -4.82 13.18
CA TYR A 588 -15.31 -5.35 14.30
C TYR A 588 -14.69 -4.21 15.13
N ARG A 589 -14.84 -4.28 16.45
CA ARG A 589 -14.39 -3.26 17.41
C ARG A 589 -14.95 -1.86 17.15
N ASN A 590 -16.12 -1.77 16.56
CA ASN A 590 -16.77 -0.49 16.17
C ASN A 590 -15.85 0.41 15.32
N SER A 591 -14.99 -0.21 14.52
CA SER A 591 -14.08 0.52 13.62
C SER A 591 -14.86 1.30 12.55
N GLU A 592 -14.31 2.44 12.14
CA GLU A 592 -14.95 3.35 11.19
C GLU A 592 -14.80 2.85 9.75
N PRO A 593 -15.91 2.58 9.02
CA PRO A 593 -15.83 2.12 7.65
C PRO A 593 -15.29 3.18 6.71
N THR A 594 -14.23 2.83 5.97
CA THR A 594 -13.70 3.57 4.83
C THR A 594 -13.86 2.76 3.55
N THR A 595 -13.72 3.41 2.40
CA THR A 595 -13.81 2.74 1.09
C THR A 595 -12.69 3.21 0.18
N SER A 596 -12.22 2.33 -0.70
CA SER A 596 -11.24 2.65 -1.74
C SER A 596 -11.72 2.27 -3.13
N LEU A 597 -11.23 3.04 -4.10
CA LEU A 597 -11.22 2.70 -5.53
C LEU A 597 -9.78 2.31 -5.88
N LEU A 598 -9.39 1.10 -5.52
CA LEU A 598 -8.03 0.60 -5.64
C LEU A 598 -8.04 -0.91 -5.86
N THR A 599 -7.47 -1.40 -6.95
CA THR A 599 -7.44 -2.83 -7.27
C THR A 599 -6.06 -3.48 -7.13
N ILE A 600 -5.00 -2.67 -6.98
CA ILE A 600 -3.63 -3.19 -7.12
C ILE A 600 -3.51 -3.84 -8.53
N THR A 601 -2.76 -4.93 -8.70
CA THR A 601 -2.75 -5.76 -9.92
C THR A 601 -3.80 -6.86 -9.90
N SER A 602 -4.58 -6.93 -8.84
CA SER A 602 -5.69 -7.88 -8.72
C SER A 602 -6.82 -7.66 -9.74
N ASN A 603 -6.82 -6.50 -10.44
CA ASN A 603 -7.70 -6.25 -11.58
C ASN A 603 -7.63 -7.36 -12.64
N VAL A 604 -6.44 -7.93 -12.89
CA VAL A 604 -6.24 -9.08 -13.78
C VAL A 604 -6.98 -10.31 -13.24
N VAL A 605 -6.80 -10.63 -11.97
CA VAL A 605 -7.46 -11.78 -11.32
C VAL A 605 -8.98 -11.58 -11.28
N TYR A 606 -9.47 -10.40 -10.90
CA TYR A 606 -10.91 -10.12 -10.93
C TYR A 606 -11.48 -10.29 -12.35
N GLY A 607 -10.75 -9.80 -13.36
CA GLY A 607 -11.13 -9.95 -14.76
C GLY A 607 -11.25 -11.40 -15.21
N LYS A 608 -10.31 -12.27 -14.82
CA LYS A 608 -10.34 -13.72 -15.11
C LYS A 608 -11.61 -14.42 -14.58
N TYR A 609 -12.31 -13.83 -13.64
CA TYR A 609 -13.52 -14.40 -13.04
C TYR A 609 -14.80 -13.62 -13.39
N THR A 610 -14.73 -12.59 -14.23
CA THR A 610 -15.86 -11.77 -14.63
C THR A 610 -16.19 -12.01 -16.09
N GLY A 611 -17.47 -12.28 -16.40
CA GLY A 611 -18.00 -12.53 -17.75
C GLY A 611 -18.06 -11.27 -18.62
N ASN A 612 -18.66 -11.39 -19.81
CA ASN A 612 -18.98 -10.26 -20.67
C ASN A 612 -19.85 -9.25 -19.94
N MET A 613 -19.66 -7.97 -20.22
CA MET A 613 -20.40 -6.90 -19.56
C MET A 613 -21.17 -6.01 -20.54
N PRO A 614 -22.22 -5.33 -20.06
CA PRO A 614 -23.06 -4.45 -20.90
C PRO A 614 -22.33 -3.25 -21.53
N ASP A 615 -21.12 -2.93 -21.10
CA ASP A 615 -20.26 -1.89 -21.69
C ASP A 615 -19.46 -2.35 -22.92
N GLY A 616 -19.56 -3.65 -23.26
CA GLY A 616 -18.81 -4.29 -24.34
C GLY A 616 -17.50 -4.93 -23.91
N ARG A 617 -17.19 -4.95 -22.60
CA ARG A 617 -16.01 -5.67 -22.09
C ARG A 617 -16.15 -7.17 -22.34
N GLU A 618 -15.12 -7.77 -22.90
CA GLU A 618 -15.04 -9.21 -23.14
C GLU A 618 -14.76 -10.00 -21.84
N ALA A 619 -15.39 -11.17 -21.76
CA ALA A 619 -15.21 -12.10 -20.65
C ALA A 619 -13.73 -12.45 -20.43
N TRP A 620 -13.35 -12.59 -19.18
CA TRP A 620 -12.05 -13.09 -18.70
C TRP A 620 -10.86 -12.18 -19.01
N THR A 621 -11.10 -10.98 -19.58
CA THR A 621 -10.08 -9.92 -19.73
C THR A 621 -9.90 -9.15 -18.40
N PRO A 622 -8.76 -8.49 -18.17
CA PRO A 622 -8.58 -7.65 -16.97
C PRO A 622 -9.67 -6.60 -16.80
N LEU A 623 -10.02 -6.27 -15.56
CA LEU A 623 -10.77 -5.06 -15.24
C LEU A 623 -9.84 -3.86 -15.25
N SER A 624 -10.37 -2.65 -15.40
CA SER A 624 -9.57 -1.42 -15.25
C SER A 624 -9.07 -1.26 -13.82
N PRO A 625 -7.86 -0.72 -13.60
CA PRO A 625 -7.29 -0.60 -12.27
C PRO A 625 -7.86 0.61 -11.51
N GLY A 626 -8.31 0.38 -10.28
CA GLY A 626 -8.76 1.42 -9.38
C GLY A 626 -9.88 2.29 -9.93
N ALA A 627 -9.68 3.60 -9.93
CA ALA A 627 -10.60 4.60 -10.48
C ALA A 627 -10.26 4.99 -11.93
N SER A 628 -9.24 4.38 -12.53
CA SER A 628 -8.88 4.66 -13.93
C SER A 628 -10.02 4.25 -14.87
N PRO A 629 -10.27 5.02 -15.94
CA PRO A 629 -11.28 4.66 -16.96
C PRO A 629 -11.04 3.31 -17.60
N SER A 630 -12.06 2.77 -18.23
CA SER A 630 -11.99 1.50 -18.97
C SER A 630 -11.06 1.62 -20.18
N TYR A 631 -10.34 0.56 -20.50
CA TYR A 631 -9.39 0.57 -21.62
C TYR A 631 -10.10 0.93 -22.92
N GLY A 632 -9.55 1.94 -23.62
CA GLY A 632 -10.12 2.47 -24.86
C GLY A 632 -11.35 3.37 -24.68
N ALA A 633 -11.79 3.63 -23.45
CA ALA A 633 -12.88 4.58 -23.16
C ALA A 633 -12.46 6.05 -23.28
N GLU A 634 -11.20 6.34 -22.95
CA GLU A 634 -10.60 7.68 -22.94
C GLU A 634 -10.34 8.17 -24.38
N GLN A 635 -11.24 9.00 -24.89
CA GLN A 635 -11.17 9.52 -26.26
C GLN A 635 -10.89 11.03 -26.33
N ASN A 636 -11.04 11.75 -25.23
CA ASN A 636 -10.93 13.20 -25.17
C ASN A 636 -9.59 13.70 -24.56
N GLY A 637 -8.56 12.81 -24.53
CA GLY A 637 -7.23 13.15 -24.03
C GLY A 637 -7.04 13.05 -22.53
N LEU A 638 -5.80 13.32 -22.09
CA LEU A 638 -5.39 13.18 -20.68
C LEU A 638 -6.20 14.05 -19.72
N LEU A 639 -6.41 15.33 -20.05
CA LEU A 639 -7.08 16.25 -19.12
C LEU A 639 -8.54 15.87 -18.90
N ALA A 640 -9.24 15.39 -19.91
CA ALA A 640 -10.62 14.91 -19.76
C ALA A 640 -10.69 13.66 -18.87
N SER A 641 -9.71 12.73 -19.00
CA SER A 641 -9.59 11.59 -18.12
C SER A 641 -9.36 11.99 -16.68
N LEU A 642 -8.42 12.90 -16.44
CA LEU A 642 -8.13 13.45 -15.12
C LEU A 642 -9.33 14.16 -14.50
N ASN A 643 -10.06 14.97 -15.28
CA ASN A 643 -11.25 15.68 -14.82
C ASN A 643 -12.37 14.74 -14.38
N SER A 644 -12.63 13.64 -15.11
CA SER A 644 -13.60 12.64 -14.69
C SER A 644 -13.26 12.02 -13.33
N VAL A 645 -11.98 11.68 -13.09
CA VAL A 645 -11.53 11.14 -11.80
C VAL A 645 -11.59 12.19 -10.69
N ALA A 646 -11.28 13.45 -11.01
CA ALA A 646 -11.29 14.56 -10.04
C ALA A 646 -12.67 14.84 -9.45
N LYS A 647 -13.76 14.47 -10.15
CA LYS A 647 -15.14 14.62 -9.67
C LYS A 647 -15.51 13.63 -8.56
N ILE A 648 -14.70 12.59 -8.31
CA ILE A 648 -14.97 11.61 -7.25
C ILE A 648 -14.63 12.21 -5.89
N PRO A 649 -15.60 12.37 -4.96
CA PRO A 649 -15.34 12.98 -3.66
C PRO A 649 -14.42 12.12 -2.79
N TYR A 650 -13.30 12.68 -2.33
CA TYR A 650 -12.36 11.95 -1.47
C TYR A 650 -12.97 11.54 -0.13
N GLU A 651 -13.83 12.39 0.46
CA GLU A 651 -14.52 12.11 1.74
C GLU A 651 -15.42 10.86 1.70
N TRP A 652 -15.74 10.34 0.50
CA TRP A 652 -16.47 9.08 0.35
C TRP A 652 -15.56 7.89 0.06
N ALA A 653 -14.27 8.13 -0.17
CA ALA A 653 -13.28 7.10 -0.47
C ALA A 653 -11.98 7.32 0.33
N LEU A 654 -12.11 7.47 1.64
CA LEU A 654 -10.99 7.77 2.56
C LEU A 654 -9.90 6.69 2.60
N ASP A 655 -10.19 5.48 2.12
CA ASP A 655 -9.19 4.43 1.91
C ASP A 655 -8.45 4.54 0.56
N GLY A 656 -8.75 5.59 -0.20
CA GLY A 656 -8.01 6.06 -1.36
C GLY A 656 -8.66 5.85 -2.72
N ILE A 657 -8.35 6.76 -3.65
CA ILE A 657 -8.80 6.76 -5.05
C ILE A 657 -7.56 6.65 -5.93
N SER A 658 -7.27 5.45 -6.42
CA SER A 658 -6.09 5.23 -7.26
C SER A 658 -6.36 5.58 -8.72
N ASN A 659 -5.64 6.56 -9.23
CA ASN A 659 -5.59 6.92 -10.65
C ASN A 659 -4.19 6.68 -11.21
N THR A 660 -4.09 5.97 -12.32
CA THR A 660 -2.80 5.68 -12.98
C THR A 660 -2.90 6.06 -14.45
N GLN A 661 -2.03 6.95 -14.87
CA GLN A 661 -1.94 7.45 -16.25
C GLN A 661 -0.60 7.07 -16.86
N THR A 662 -0.61 6.71 -18.15
CA THR A 662 0.59 6.51 -18.95
C THR A 662 0.65 7.60 -20.01
N ILE A 663 1.74 8.36 -20.03
CA ILE A 663 1.95 9.50 -20.91
C ILE A 663 3.16 9.22 -21.80
N ASN A 664 2.99 9.38 -23.10
CA ASN A 664 4.13 9.35 -24.00
C ASN A 664 5.02 10.57 -23.73
N PRO A 665 6.34 10.42 -23.55
CA PRO A 665 7.23 11.55 -23.28
C PRO A 665 7.06 12.73 -24.24
N THR A 666 6.79 12.46 -25.52
CA THR A 666 6.58 13.50 -26.55
C THR A 666 5.33 14.35 -26.34
N ALA A 667 4.33 13.85 -25.59
CA ALA A 667 3.15 14.64 -25.21
C ALA A 667 3.49 15.74 -24.19
N LEU A 668 4.49 15.47 -23.33
CA LEU A 668 4.97 16.44 -22.34
C LEU A 668 5.97 17.45 -22.93
N GLY A 669 6.69 17.12 -24.02
CA GLY A 669 7.63 18.05 -24.63
C GLY A 669 8.73 17.38 -25.44
N ASN A 670 9.56 18.20 -26.09
CA ASN A 670 10.63 17.74 -26.97
C ASN A 670 11.94 17.46 -26.21
N ASP A 671 12.10 18.06 -25.05
CA ASP A 671 13.26 17.86 -24.19
C ASP A 671 12.83 17.66 -22.71
N LYS A 672 13.78 17.31 -21.86
CA LYS A 672 13.51 17.01 -20.45
C LYS A 672 13.00 18.22 -19.66
N GLU A 673 13.49 19.41 -19.91
CA GLU A 673 13.09 20.62 -19.19
C GLU A 673 11.61 20.93 -19.49
N GLU A 674 11.23 20.89 -20.77
CA GLU A 674 9.83 21.04 -21.18
C GLU A 674 8.93 19.96 -20.59
N GLN A 675 9.39 18.69 -20.55
CA GLN A 675 8.65 17.57 -19.97
C GLN A 675 8.40 17.77 -18.46
N VAL A 676 9.42 18.22 -17.73
CA VAL A 676 9.32 18.51 -16.30
C VAL A 676 8.34 19.65 -16.05
N ASP A 677 8.48 20.77 -16.74
CA ASP A 677 7.63 21.94 -16.56
C ASP A 677 6.14 21.64 -16.88
N LYS A 678 5.88 20.89 -17.95
CA LYS A 678 4.51 20.46 -18.29
C LYS A 678 3.95 19.46 -17.30
N LEU A 679 4.76 18.53 -16.79
CA LEU A 679 4.28 17.61 -15.76
C LEU A 679 3.89 18.37 -14.49
N VAL A 680 4.66 19.36 -14.06
CA VAL A 680 4.29 20.22 -12.91
C VAL A 680 2.96 20.94 -13.18
N GLN A 681 2.76 21.50 -14.37
CA GLN A 681 1.51 22.14 -14.73
C GLN A 681 0.31 21.18 -14.71
N VAL A 682 0.49 19.95 -15.18
CA VAL A 682 -0.55 18.90 -15.12
C VAL A 682 -0.86 18.54 -13.67
N LEU A 683 0.16 18.38 -12.82
CA LEU A 683 -0.02 18.08 -11.39
C LEU A 683 -0.74 19.22 -10.66
N ASP A 684 -0.29 20.47 -10.84
CA ASP A 684 -0.94 21.65 -10.23
C ASP A 684 -2.41 21.73 -10.68
N GLY A 685 -2.68 21.69 -12.00
CA GLY A 685 -4.05 21.79 -12.52
C GLY A 685 -4.96 20.62 -12.14
N TYR A 686 -4.42 19.43 -11.95
CA TYR A 686 -5.18 18.29 -11.49
C TYR A 686 -5.49 18.39 -9.99
N PHE A 687 -4.48 18.57 -9.15
CA PHE A 687 -4.65 18.56 -7.70
C PHE A 687 -5.42 19.76 -7.15
N ASP A 688 -5.37 20.92 -7.82
CA ASP A 688 -6.19 22.10 -7.48
C ASP A 688 -7.71 21.84 -7.64
N GLN A 689 -8.11 20.81 -8.40
CA GLN A 689 -9.51 20.39 -8.52
C GLN A 689 -9.99 19.51 -7.34
N GLY A 690 -9.09 19.09 -6.44
CA GLY A 690 -9.38 18.31 -5.24
C GLY A 690 -9.41 16.77 -5.38
N PRO A 691 -8.88 16.15 -6.46
CA PRO A 691 -8.73 14.69 -6.52
C PRO A 691 -7.76 14.19 -5.47
N HIS A 692 -7.75 12.86 -5.26
CA HIS A 692 -6.90 12.27 -4.23
C HIS A 692 -5.48 11.95 -4.69
N HIS A 693 -5.30 11.23 -5.82
CA HIS A 693 -4.03 10.55 -6.12
C HIS A 693 -3.74 10.48 -7.61
N LEU A 694 -2.46 10.49 -7.96
CA LEU A 694 -1.99 10.25 -9.32
C LEU A 694 -0.69 9.43 -9.34
N ASN A 695 -0.73 8.33 -10.07
CA ASN A 695 0.45 7.63 -10.59
C ASN A 695 0.71 8.08 -12.03
N VAL A 696 1.96 8.40 -12.34
CA VAL A 696 2.37 8.77 -13.70
C VAL A 696 3.45 7.82 -14.20
N ASN A 697 3.18 7.19 -15.34
CA ASN A 697 4.14 6.46 -16.13
C ASN A 697 4.55 7.31 -17.33
N ILE A 698 5.86 7.51 -17.54
CA ILE A 698 6.37 8.34 -18.65
C ILE A 698 7.28 7.49 -19.52
N PHE A 699 6.67 6.79 -20.46
CA PHE A 699 7.33 5.98 -21.48
C PHE A 699 6.38 5.62 -22.62
N GLY A 700 6.93 5.25 -23.79
CA GLY A 700 6.15 4.76 -24.91
C GLY A 700 5.86 3.26 -24.82
N VAL A 701 4.74 2.83 -25.43
CA VAL A 701 4.31 1.42 -25.49
C VAL A 701 5.37 0.50 -26.09
N GLU A 702 6.17 1.00 -27.03
CA GLU A 702 7.22 0.21 -27.67
C GLU A 702 8.32 -0.25 -26.69
N LYS A 703 8.63 0.58 -25.68
CA LYS A 703 9.57 0.19 -24.61
C LYS A 703 9.03 -0.98 -23.78
N LEU A 704 7.72 -0.99 -23.48
CA LEU A 704 7.07 -2.10 -22.78
C LEU A 704 7.11 -3.39 -23.61
N LYS A 705 6.84 -3.30 -24.89
CA LYS A 705 6.89 -4.46 -25.80
C LYS A 705 8.31 -5.02 -25.89
N ASP A 706 9.32 -4.17 -26.05
CA ASP A 706 10.72 -4.59 -26.10
C ASP A 706 11.15 -5.24 -24.76
N ALA A 707 10.79 -4.64 -23.62
CA ALA A 707 11.07 -5.21 -22.31
C ALA A 707 10.38 -6.56 -22.08
N MET A 708 9.18 -6.75 -22.64
CA MET A 708 8.43 -7.99 -22.57
C MET A 708 9.05 -9.11 -23.43
N GLU A 709 9.60 -8.77 -24.61
CA GLU A 709 10.23 -9.71 -25.53
C GLU A 709 11.70 -9.98 -25.16
N HIS A 710 12.38 -9.03 -24.51
CA HIS A 710 13.80 -9.06 -24.19
C HIS A 710 14.09 -8.74 -22.70
N PRO A 711 13.49 -9.48 -21.76
CA PRO A 711 13.64 -9.20 -20.32
C PRO A 711 15.07 -9.40 -19.81
N GLU A 712 15.94 -10.06 -20.59
CA GLU A 712 17.35 -10.31 -20.27
C GLU A 712 18.24 -9.08 -20.43
N LYS A 713 17.78 -8.02 -21.12
CA LYS A 713 18.56 -6.79 -21.30
C LYS A 713 18.77 -6.10 -19.95
N GLU A 714 20.01 -5.68 -19.70
CA GLU A 714 20.40 -5.06 -18.42
C GLU A 714 19.62 -3.77 -18.13
N GLU A 715 19.27 -3.00 -19.16
CA GLU A 715 18.46 -1.78 -19.05
C GLU A 715 17.05 -2.02 -18.49
N TYR A 716 16.51 -3.24 -18.59
CA TYR A 716 15.21 -3.61 -18.06
C TYR A 716 15.26 -4.25 -16.65
N ALA A 717 16.44 -4.55 -16.12
CA ALA A 717 16.59 -5.21 -14.82
C ALA A 717 15.91 -4.45 -13.66
N ASN A 718 15.86 -3.12 -13.75
CA ASN A 718 15.21 -2.25 -12.77
C ASN A 718 14.11 -1.37 -13.41
N PHE A 719 13.66 -1.71 -14.62
CA PHE A 719 12.59 -0.96 -15.26
C PHE A 719 11.32 -1.00 -14.43
N THR A 720 11.03 0.11 -13.78
CA THR A 720 9.93 0.27 -12.83
C THR A 720 8.74 0.91 -13.53
N ILE A 721 7.55 0.37 -13.25
CA ILE A 721 6.29 0.90 -13.72
C ILE A 721 5.31 1.08 -12.57
N ARG A 722 4.45 2.09 -12.68
CA ARG A 722 3.32 2.30 -11.79
C ARG A 722 2.13 1.47 -12.29
N VAL A 723 1.50 0.72 -11.39
CA VAL A 723 0.40 -0.19 -11.77
C VAL A 723 -0.97 0.23 -11.23
N SER A 724 -1.13 0.38 -9.94
CA SER A 724 -2.32 0.93 -9.28
C SER A 724 -1.99 1.19 -7.80
N GLY A 725 -1.62 2.44 -7.47
CA GLY A 725 -1.22 2.85 -6.12
C GLY A 725 0.19 2.44 -5.70
N TYR A 726 0.91 1.64 -6.48
CA TYR A 726 2.32 1.27 -6.22
C TYR A 726 3.04 0.93 -7.53
N ALA A 727 4.33 0.66 -7.43
CA ALA A 727 5.17 0.28 -8.55
C ALA A 727 5.64 -1.17 -8.47
N VAL A 728 6.03 -1.69 -9.63
CA VAL A 728 6.65 -3.01 -9.77
C VAL A 728 7.75 -2.97 -10.82
N LYS A 729 8.65 -3.94 -10.81
CA LYS A 729 9.54 -4.15 -11.95
C LYS A 729 8.74 -4.82 -13.07
N PHE A 730 8.75 -4.24 -14.27
CA PHE A 730 7.94 -4.73 -15.37
C PHE A 730 8.27 -6.19 -15.76
N ILE A 731 9.55 -6.55 -15.70
CA ILE A 731 10.01 -7.91 -16.03
C ILE A 731 9.60 -8.98 -14.99
N ASP A 732 9.24 -8.57 -13.78
CA ASP A 732 8.78 -9.48 -12.71
C ASP A 732 7.27 -9.80 -12.81
N LEU A 733 6.54 -9.09 -13.68
CA LEU A 733 5.13 -9.33 -13.95
C LEU A 733 4.92 -10.64 -14.72
N THR A 734 3.78 -11.29 -14.48
CA THR A 734 3.33 -12.38 -15.36
C THR A 734 3.03 -11.83 -16.75
N ARG A 735 3.10 -12.70 -17.78
CA ARG A 735 2.80 -12.30 -19.17
C ARG A 735 1.43 -11.63 -19.30
N GLU A 736 0.43 -12.11 -18.58
CA GLU A 736 -0.91 -11.52 -18.58
C GLU A 736 -0.94 -10.12 -17.99
N GLN A 737 -0.21 -9.90 -16.90
CA GLN A 737 -0.08 -8.57 -16.28
C GLN A 737 0.73 -7.60 -17.17
N GLN A 738 1.76 -8.07 -17.86
CA GLN A 738 2.49 -7.27 -18.85
C GLN A 738 1.57 -6.83 -19.98
N LEU A 739 0.75 -7.75 -20.51
CA LEU A 739 -0.22 -7.45 -21.55
C LEU A 739 -1.30 -6.48 -21.07
N ASP A 740 -1.76 -6.61 -19.81
CA ASP A 740 -2.67 -5.64 -19.19
C ASP A 740 -2.08 -4.22 -19.21
N VAL A 741 -0.83 -4.07 -18.77
CA VAL A 741 -0.15 -2.75 -18.75
C VAL A 741 0.02 -2.20 -20.17
N ILE A 742 0.39 -3.03 -21.14
CA ILE A 742 0.54 -2.63 -22.54
C ILE A 742 -0.78 -2.18 -23.18
N SER A 743 -1.91 -2.76 -22.74
CA SER A 743 -3.24 -2.44 -23.25
C SER A 743 -3.86 -1.16 -22.67
N ARG A 744 -3.26 -0.59 -21.62
CA ARG A 744 -3.74 0.65 -21.01
C ARG A 744 -3.58 1.84 -21.96
N THR A 745 -4.44 2.82 -21.81
CA THR A 745 -4.34 4.06 -22.62
C THR A 745 -2.98 4.71 -22.41
N CYS A 746 -2.29 5.01 -23.51
CA CYS A 746 -1.05 5.79 -23.51
C CYS A 746 -1.35 7.11 -24.21
N HIS A 747 -1.41 8.20 -23.44
CA HIS A 747 -1.75 9.52 -23.96
C HIS A 747 -0.61 10.07 -24.83
N ALA A 748 -0.90 10.29 -26.09
CA ALA A 748 0.02 10.90 -27.06
C ALA A 748 -0.10 12.44 -27.07
N GLU A 749 -1.16 12.99 -26.47
CA GLU A 749 -1.46 14.42 -26.35
C GLU A 749 -2.01 14.69 -24.95
N ILE A 750 -1.81 15.92 -24.45
CA ILE A 750 -2.31 16.39 -23.16
C ILE A 750 -3.73 16.91 -23.28
#